data_dd324a5de121d3a55b89405d71ff3cbf
#
_entry.id   dd324a5de121d3a55b89405d71ff3cbf
#
_cell.length_a   1.000
_cell.length_b   1.000
_cell.length_c   1.000
_cell.angle_alpha   90.00
_cell.angle_beta   90.00
_cell.angle_gamma   90.00
#
_symmetry.space_group_name_H-M   'P 1'
#
loop_
_entity.id
_entity.type
_entity.pdbx_description
1 polymer ?
#
loop_
_entity_poly.entity_id
_entity_poly.type
_entity_poly.pdbx_seq_one_letter_code
_entity_poly.pdbx_strand_id
1 'polypeptide(L)'
;MFVDKGKENEIVVELVPAGVALKEVVVKPGKEHYSRKNNPAVAFVEKLMDRKEKYDPKNHDYYSYDKYEKVTFALNDFSEEQKEKWLFKKFQFVFDYLDTSEVSGKPILNVSVKEKLSKEFFRRNPGSEKEYVTGIKRAGIDEIVDEESVQRFVEDVFREIDIFGNNVTILQNRFVSPLSRIGTRFYKYYLTDTLDVDGVRCIELSFSPFNNRSFGFLGRLYVPENDTSMFVKKVKLNVPKAINLNYVDNIFVEQDYEKASDGSRLKVKDDMVVEFSIIPSTQGLYARRNTTYRNFSFEKPANDSIFEMEGKVIEAENARYMPEQYWADNRIVPIRENENAITKLLTQLREVPVFYWTEKVISVLVSGYIPTGEQDSSKFDFGPMNTTISGNTVEGARFRVGGMTTANLNEHWFAKGYLAYGTKDKKLKYDAELEYSFTEKKYHAKEYPIHSLRLHHQYDVYQLGQQYMFTNMDNVFMAWKRQTNDKMTYRRLSELEYKKETVSGFSVALGLKHQVQEATRWVPFYDGYGNWFDNYQQASVNLTLRYAPGEKFYDARFTRIPINLDAPVFVLSHTYSPKGLFNSRNTVNKTEFSVQKRFWFSAFGYTDIILKAGKVWSQVSYPDLLLPNANLSYTIQPESYALMNAMEFVNDQYLSWDITYFANGALFNRIPLIKYMKLREVVSFKGLYGSLSDKNNPALNNSLLRFPSNALCREMDKMPYMEMSVGLDNIFTILRVDYVWRLTYRDTPGVDKNGVRIALHFSF
;
A
#
# COMPACT_ATOMS: atom_id res chain seq x y z
N MET A 1 -8.16 -17.08 -51.71
CA MET A 1 -8.79 -15.96 -52.43
C MET A 1 -8.99 -16.40 -53.88
N PHE A 2 -10.24 -16.58 -54.33
CA PHE A 2 -10.55 -16.93 -55.74
C PHE A 2 -10.85 -15.64 -56.47
N VAL A 3 -10.11 -15.35 -57.52
CA VAL A 3 -10.31 -14.17 -58.38
C VAL A 3 -11.00 -14.64 -59.64
N ASP A 4 -12.20 -14.13 -59.92
CA ASP A 4 -12.93 -14.41 -61.18
C ASP A 4 -12.24 -13.68 -62.38
N LYS A 5 -11.81 -14.43 -63.36
CA LYS A 5 -11.20 -13.90 -64.55
C LYS A 5 -12.25 -13.17 -65.43
N GLY A 6 -12.10 -11.84 -65.53
CA GLY A 6 -12.90 -11.01 -66.40
C GLY A 6 -13.92 -10.09 -65.80
N LYS A 7 -13.92 -9.89 -64.49
CA LYS A 7 -14.68 -8.85 -63.77
C LYS A 7 -13.73 -7.91 -63.01
N GLU A 8 -14.08 -6.62 -62.95
CA GLU A 8 -13.41 -5.69 -62.05
C GLU A 8 -13.67 -6.13 -60.62
N ASN A 9 -12.62 -6.46 -59.91
CA ASN A 9 -12.67 -6.80 -58.50
C ASN A 9 -12.15 -5.62 -57.69
N GLU A 10 -12.99 -4.97 -56.93
CA GLU A 10 -12.58 -3.93 -55.97
C GLU A 10 -12.12 -4.63 -54.70
N ILE A 11 -10.82 -4.53 -54.40
CA ILE A 11 -10.24 -5.07 -53.17
C ILE A 11 -10.03 -3.88 -52.23
N VAL A 12 -10.90 -3.72 -51.22
CA VAL A 12 -10.66 -2.80 -50.12
C VAL A 12 -9.68 -3.47 -49.17
N VAL A 13 -8.44 -3.00 -49.16
CA VAL A 13 -7.44 -3.41 -48.16
C VAL A 13 -7.47 -2.38 -47.04
N GLU A 14 -8.15 -2.70 -45.94
CA GLU A 14 -7.98 -1.96 -44.68
C GLU A 14 -6.60 -2.27 -44.11
N LEU A 15 -5.68 -1.31 -44.25
CA LEU A 15 -4.39 -1.37 -43.56
C LEU A 15 -4.62 -1.01 -42.10
N VAL A 16 -4.79 -2.01 -41.24
CA VAL A 16 -4.62 -1.83 -39.81
C VAL A 16 -3.14 -1.51 -39.59
N PRO A 17 -2.79 -0.36 -38.97
CA PRO A 17 -1.40 -0.08 -38.65
C PRO A 17 -0.89 -1.23 -37.77
N ALA A 18 0.00 -2.06 -38.31
CA ALA A 18 0.72 -3.02 -37.51
C ALA A 18 1.43 -2.21 -36.41
N GLY A 19 1.04 -2.40 -35.18
CA GLY A 19 1.70 -1.79 -34.03
C GLY A 19 3.20 -2.05 -34.20
N VAL A 20 3.98 -0.99 -34.34
CA VAL A 20 5.43 -1.13 -34.44
C VAL A 20 5.85 -1.67 -33.09
N ALA A 21 6.01 -2.99 -32.99
CA ALA A 21 6.67 -3.61 -31.86
C ALA A 21 8.01 -2.88 -31.70
N LEU A 22 8.10 -2.02 -30.71
CA LEU A 22 9.33 -1.30 -30.43
C LEU A 22 10.36 -2.35 -30.02
N LYS A 23 11.10 -2.85 -31.01
CA LYS A 23 12.27 -3.69 -30.77
C LYS A 23 13.12 -2.93 -29.75
N GLU A 24 13.46 -3.61 -28.68
CA GLU A 24 14.39 -3.10 -27.66
C GLU A 24 15.50 -2.33 -28.38
N VAL A 25 15.61 -1.04 -28.08
CA VAL A 25 16.70 -0.23 -28.63
C VAL A 25 17.95 -0.68 -27.90
N VAL A 26 18.52 -1.77 -28.39
CA VAL A 26 19.88 -2.13 -28.03
C VAL A 26 20.78 -1.09 -28.69
N VAL A 27 21.05 -0.01 -27.99
CA VAL A 27 22.20 0.85 -28.30
C VAL A 27 23.42 -0.04 -28.08
N LYS A 28 23.88 -0.71 -29.14
CA LYS A 28 25.18 -1.38 -29.12
C LYS A 28 26.22 -0.26 -29.11
N PRO A 29 26.89 0.00 -27.97
CA PRO A 29 27.97 0.96 -27.98
C PRO A 29 29.01 0.44 -28.95
N GLY A 30 29.49 1.30 -29.85
CA GLY A 30 30.76 1.07 -30.53
C GLY A 30 31.82 0.75 -29.47
N LYS A 31 32.95 0.18 -29.86
CA LYS A 31 34.06 -0.25 -28.96
C LYS A 31 34.64 0.89 -28.06
N GLU A 32 34.13 2.13 -28.14
CA GLU A 32 34.58 3.25 -27.35
C GLU A 32 33.99 3.21 -25.93
N HIS A 33 34.85 3.39 -24.95
CA HIS A 33 34.48 3.44 -23.55
C HIS A 33 33.65 4.72 -23.29
N TYR A 34 32.41 4.62 -22.80
CA TYR A 34 31.57 5.77 -22.47
C TYR A 34 32.27 6.68 -21.47
N SER A 35 32.47 7.96 -21.82
CA SER A 35 32.98 8.99 -20.92
C SER A 35 31.90 10.05 -20.70
N ARG A 36 31.80 10.56 -19.47
CA ARG A 36 30.96 11.73 -19.16
C ARG A 36 31.69 13.04 -19.45
N LYS A 37 33.01 13.01 -19.35
CA LYS A 37 33.84 14.20 -19.52
C LYS A 37 33.88 14.56 -21.01
N ASN A 38 33.58 15.82 -21.32
CA ASN A 38 33.51 16.38 -22.68
C ASN A 38 32.49 15.66 -23.59
N ASN A 39 31.42 15.10 -23.04
CA ASN A 39 30.38 14.43 -23.79
C ASN A 39 29.28 15.44 -24.20
N PRO A 40 29.05 15.67 -25.51
CA PRO A 40 28.05 16.63 -25.94
C PRO A 40 26.61 16.27 -25.52
N ALA A 41 26.29 14.99 -25.40
CA ALA A 41 24.97 14.54 -24.90
C ALA A 41 24.78 14.87 -23.40
N VAL A 42 25.86 14.80 -22.60
CA VAL A 42 25.82 15.21 -21.20
C VAL A 42 25.61 16.72 -21.09
N ALA A 43 26.35 17.53 -21.84
CA ALA A 43 26.17 18.98 -21.88
C ALA A 43 24.76 19.38 -22.38
N PHE A 44 24.18 18.60 -23.30
CA PHE A 44 22.83 18.83 -23.80
C PHE A 44 21.78 18.54 -22.72
N VAL A 45 21.85 17.41 -22.04
CA VAL A 45 20.89 17.07 -20.97
C VAL A 45 21.03 18.00 -19.76
N GLU A 46 22.22 18.48 -19.41
CA GLU A 46 22.40 19.49 -18.35
C GLU A 46 21.65 20.78 -18.67
N LYS A 47 21.66 21.24 -19.92
CA LYS A 47 20.83 22.38 -20.34
C LYS A 47 19.34 22.12 -20.20
N LEU A 48 18.88 20.89 -20.48
CA LEU A 48 17.47 20.51 -20.24
C LEU A 48 17.14 20.55 -18.74
N MET A 49 18.02 20.03 -17.90
CA MET A 49 17.84 20.01 -16.43
C MET A 49 17.78 21.42 -15.84
N ASP A 50 18.60 22.34 -16.31
CA ASP A 50 18.63 23.73 -15.81
C ASP A 50 17.36 24.50 -16.17
N ARG A 51 16.67 24.13 -17.25
CA ARG A 51 15.51 24.86 -17.77
C ARG A 51 14.17 24.23 -17.43
N LYS A 52 14.14 22.96 -17.01
CA LYS A 52 12.91 22.20 -16.82
C LYS A 52 11.89 22.85 -15.86
N GLU A 53 12.36 23.51 -14.80
CA GLU A 53 11.51 24.11 -13.77
C GLU A 53 10.92 25.47 -14.26
N LYS A 54 11.60 26.14 -15.19
CA LYS A 54 11.16 27.46 -15.70
C LYS A 54 9.82 27.40 -16.46
N TYR A 55 9.61 26.31 -17.17
CA TYR A 55 8.45 26.12 -18.06
C TYR A 55 7.40 25.18 -17.45
N ASP A 56 7.38 25.02 -16.14
CA ASP A 56 6.36 24.27 -15.44
C ASP A 56 5.03 25.07 -15.41
N PRO A 57 3.91 24.52 -15.91
CA PRO A 57 2.62 25.19 -15.88
C PRO A 57 2.14 25.53 -14.45
N LYS A 58 2.62 24.81 -13.44
CA LYS A 58 2.33 25.07 -12.01
C LYS A 58 3.04 26.34 -11.48
N ASN A 59 3.83 27.03 -12.28
CA ASN A 59 4.36 28.36 -11.95
C ASN A 59 3.31 29.44 -12.01
N HIS A 60 2.20 29.23 -12.71
CA HIS A 60 1.05 30.13 -12.74
C HIS A 60 0.25 30.08 -11.43
N ASP A 61 -0.50 31.13 -11.13
CA ASP A 61 -1.37 31.18 -9.94
C ASP A 61 -2.53 30.19 -10.07
N TYR A 62 -3.02 30.00 -11.29
CA TYR A 62 -4.06 29.06 -11.65
C TYR A 62 -3.65 28.27 -12.88
N TYR A 63 -4.07 26.99 -12.92
CA TYR A 63 -3.89 26.13 -14.07
C TYR A 63 -5.04 25.12 -14.11
N SER A 64 -5.67 24.96 -15.26
CA SER A 64 -6.73 23.98 -15.43
C SER A 64 -6.72 23.37 -16.81
N TYR A 65 -7.28 22.16 -16.93
CA TYR A 65 -7.40 21.42 -18.19
C TYR A 65 -8.50 20.37 -18.10
N ASP A 66 -9.03 19.97 -19.25
CA ASP A 66 -9.92 18.82 -19.38
C ASP A 66 -9.08 17.57 -19.61
N LYS A 67 -9.48 16.45 -18.98
CA LYS A 67 -8.79 15.17 -18.99
C LYS A 67 -9.75 14.05 -19.38
N TYR A 68 -9.39 13.32 -20.42
CA TYR A 68 -10.00 12.07 -20.78
C TYR A 68 -9.02 10.93 -20.46
N GLU A 69 -9.45 9.94 -19.71
CA GLU A 69 -8.65 8.78 -19.33
C GLU A 69 -9.39 7.50 -19.69
N LYS A 70 -8.70 6.61 -20.39
CA LYS A 70 -9.16 5.25 -20.69
C LYS A 70 -8.18 4.26 -20.11
N VAL A 71 -8.67 3.37 -19.24
CA VAL A 71 -7.89 2.27 -18.64
C VAL A 71 -8.46 0.95 -19.14
N THR A 72 -7.61 0.11 -19.71
CA THR A 72 -7.96 -1.23 -20.18
C THR A 72 -7.14 -2.27 -19.44
N PHE A 73 -7.82 -3.31 -18.93
CA PHE A 73 -7.18 -4.51 -18.41
C PHE A 73 -7.48 -5.68 -19.33
N ALA A 74 -6.45 -6.49 -19.56
CA ALA A 74 -6.56 -7.70 -20.35
C ALA A 74 -5.70 -8.82 -19.74
N LEU A 75 -6.06 -10.06 -19.99
CA LEU A 75 -5.16 -11.19 -19.79
C LEU A 75 -4.28 -11.33 -21.01
N ASN A 76 -2.99 -11.63 -20.85
CA ASN A 76 -2.06 -11.81 -21.95
C ASN A 76 -1.55 -13.27 -22.04
N ASP A 77 -0.63 -13.53 -23.00
CA ASP A 77 0.00 -14.83 -23.20
C ASP A 77 -0.96 -15.96 -23.61
N PHE A 78 -1.98 -15.67 -24.43
CA PHE A 78 -2.80 -16.67 -25.08
C PHE A 78 -2.06 -17.26 -26.29
N SER A 79 -1.97 -18.59 -26.37
CA SER A 79 -1.42 -19.30 -27.52
C SER A 79 -2.41 -20.32 -28.08
N GLU A 80 -2.28 -20.67 -29.36
CA GLU A 80 -3.09 -21.72 -29.98
C GLU A 80 -2.99 -23.06 -29.25
N GLU A 81 -1.80 -23.39 -28.69
CA GLU A 81 -1.57 -24.61 -27.90
C GLU A 81 -2.41 -24.66 -26.62
N GLN A 82 -2.82 -23.53 -26.09
CA GLN A 82 -3.65 -23.47 -24.89
C GLN A 82 -5.08 -23.89 -25.15
N LYS A 83 -5.58 -23.78 -26.37
CA LYS A 83 -6.90 -24.28 -26.77
C LYS A 83 -7.06 -25.78 -26.46
N GLU A 84 -5.99 -26.54 -26.57
CA GLU A 84 -5.96 -27.99 -26.35
C GLU A 84 -5.91 -28.38 -24.85
N LYS A 85 -5.55 -27.45 -23.98
CA LYS A 85 -5.46 -27.72 -22.53
C LYS A 85 -6.85 -27.99 -21.95
N TRP A 86 -6.96 -28.97 -21.04
CA TRP A 86 -8.21 -29.38 -20.41
C TRP A 86 -8.99 -28.21 -19.76
N LEU A 87 -8.27 -27.22 -19.23
CA LEU A 87 -8.85 -26.03 -18.62
C LEU A 87 -9.64 -25.19 -19.64
N PHE A 88 -9.11 -25.02 -20.84
CA PHE A 88 -9.70 -24.18 -21.89
C PHE A 88 -10.75 -24.91 -22.75
N LYS A 89 -10.88 -26.25 -22.64
CA LYS A 89 -11.90 -27.00 -23.42
C LYS A 89 -13.32 -26.51 -23.20
N LYS A 90 -13.61 -25.95 -22.02
CA LYS A 90 -14.93 -25.35 -21.70
C LYS A 90 -15.03 -23.88 -22.03
N PHE A 91 -13.94 -23.23 -22.44
CA PHE A 91 -13.81 -21.80 -22.68
C PHE A 91 -13.32 -21.49 -24.10
N GLN A 92 -13.59 -22.37 -25.09
CA GLN A 92 -13.14 -22.20 -26.47
C GLN A 92 -13.56 -20.86 -27.07
N PHE A 93 -14.75 -20.38 -26.74
CA PHE A 93 -15.29 -19.10 -27.19
C PHE A 93 -14.45 -17.89 -26.80
N VAL A 94 -13.61 -17.99 -25.75
CA VAL A 94 -12.71 -16.91 -25.32
C VAL A 94 -11.74 -16.50 -26.42
N PHE A 95 -11.31 -17.44 -27.26
CA PHE A 95 -10.35 -17.19 -28.33
C PHE A 95 -10.94 -16.36 -29.50
N ASP A 96 -12.26 -16.22 -29.58
CA ASP A 96 -12.94 -15.38 -30.57
C ASP A 96 -12.89 -13.89 -30.18
N TYR A 97 -12.53 -13.58 -28.94
CA TYR A 97 -12.47 -12.22 -28.38
C TYR A 97 -11.04 -11.68 -28.20
N LEU A 98 -10.02 -12.39 -28.72
CA LEU A 98 -8.64 -11.96 -28.57
C LEU A 98 -8.36 -10.69 -29.40
N ASP A 99 -7.58 -9.80 -28.80
CA ASP A 99 -6.96 -8.63 -29.40
C ASP A 99 -5.42 -8.80 -29.39
N THR A 100 -4.66 -7.82 -29.84
CA THR A 100 -3.21 -7.87 -29.86
C THR A 100 -2.62 -6.69 -29.09
N SER A 101 -1.66 -6.98 -28.20
CA SER A 101 -0.88 -5.94 -27.53
C SER A 101 -0.04 -5.14 -28.53
N GLU A 102 -0.20 -3.83 -28.55
CA GLU A 102 0.58 -2.93 -29.42
C GLU A 102 2.07 -2.86 -29.02
N VAL A 103 2.41 -3.27 -27.78
CA VAL A 103 3.77 -3.20 -27.24
C VAL A 103 4.53 -4.49 -27.49
N SER A 104 3.95 -5.64 -27.11
CA SER A 104 4.62 -6.94 -27.20
C SER A 104 4.23 -7.75 -28.44
N GLY A 105 3.14 -7.38 -29.11
CA GLY A 105 2.56 -8.16 -30.22
C GLY A 105 1.89 -9.47 -29.78
N LYS A 106 1.75 -9.69 -28.48
CA LYS A 106 1.13 -10.90 -27.93
C LYS A 106 -0.39 -10.81 -27.96
N PRO A 107 -1.10 -11.95 -28.13
CA PRO A 107 -2.56 -11.98 -28.00
C PRO A 107 -2.98 -11.60 -26.57
N ILE A 108 -4.00 -10.76 -26.45
CA ILE A 108 -4.60 -10.31 -25.20
C ILE A 108 -6.11 -10.52 -25.22
N LEU A 109 -6.69 -10.82 -24.07
CA LEU A 109 -8.13 -10.90 -23.85
C LEU A 109 -8.57 -9.75 -22.97
N ASN A 110 -9.27 -8.77 -23.55
CA ASN A 110 -9.78 -7.64 -22.78
C ASN A 110 -10.85 -8.11 -21.78
N VAL A 111 -10.66 -7.75 -20.51
CA VAL A 111 -11.55 -8.16 -19.41
C VAL A 111 -12.18 -6.99 -18.68
N SER A 112 -11.63 -5.78 -18.84
CA SER A 112 -12.18 -4.55 -18.24
C SER A 112 -11.76 -3.33 -19.05
N VAL A 113 -12.69 -2.39 -19.21
CA VAL A 113 -12.45 -1.04 -19.74
C VAL A 113 -13.16 -0.02 -18.85
N LYS A 114 -12.41 0.99 -18.43
CA LYS A 114 -12.91 2.15 -17.69
C LYS A 114 -12.59 3.43 -18.46
N GLU A 115 -13.58 4.26 -18.66
CA GLU A 115 -13.43 5.61 -19.21
C GLU A 115 -13.78 6.64 -18.13
N LYS A 116 -13.02 7.71 -18.05
CA LYS A 116 -13.26 8.83 -17.13
C LYS A 116 -13.04 10.16 -17.84
N LEU A 117 -14.00 11.06 -17.68
CA LEU A 117 -13.92 12.45 -18.08
C LEU A 117 -13.88 13.31 -16.84
N SER A 118 -12.91 14.19 -16.75
CA SER A 118 -12.73 15.09 -15.60
C SER A 118 -12.13 16.43 -16.03
N LYS A 119 -12.24 17.41 -15.15
CA LYS A 119 -11.54 18.69 -15.23
C LYS A 119 -10.67 18.85 -14.01
N GLU A 120 -9.38 19.11 -14.26
CA GLU A 120 -8.37 19.32 -13.21
C GLU A 120 -8.21 20.82 -12.97
N PHE A 121 -8.09 21.20 -11.69
CA PHE A 121 -7.89 22.57 -11.24
C PHE A 121 -6.71 22.62 -10.28
N PHE A 122 -5.81 23.53 -10.55
CA PHE A 122 -4.66 23.85 -9.71
C PHE A 122 -4.72 25.32 -9.28
N ARG A 123 -4.46 25.57 -8.00
CA ARG A 123 -4.27 26.91 -7.42
C ARG A 123 -2.96 26.91 -6.63
N ARG A 124 -2.09 27.88 -6.90
CA ARG A 124 -0.77 27.97 -6.26
C ARG A 124 -0.85 28.44 -4.81
N ASN A 125 -1.63 29.48 -4.52
CA ASN A 125 -1.73 30.10 -3.20
C ASN A 125 -3.21 30.41 -2.81
N PRO A 126 -3.70 29.82 -1.69
CA PRO A 126 -3.15 28.66 -0.98
C PRO A 126 -3.14 27.43 -1.89
N GLY A 127 -2.09 26.60 -1.79
CA GLY A 127 -1.90 25.45 -2.67
C GLY A 127 -3.07 24.47 -2.60
N SER A 128 -3.69 24.20 -3.75
CA SER A 128 -4.81 23.24 -3.86
C SER A 128 -4.84 22.62 -5.25
N GLU A 129 -5.12 21.31 -5.30
CA GLU A 129 -5.40 20.57 -6.53
C GLU A 129 -6.74 19.85 -6.39
N LYS A 130 -7.61 20.00 -7.38
CA LYS A 130 -8.94 19.40 -7.42
C LYS A 130 -9.21 18.74 -8.76
N GLU A 131 -9.75 17.53 -8.76
CA GLU A 131 -10.27 16.84 -9.93
C GLU A 131 -11.81 16.82 -9.84
N TYR A 132 -12.49 17.42 -10.81
CA TYR A 132 -13.95 17.39 -10.93
C TYR A 132 -14.34 16.38 -12.02
N VAL A 133 -14.89 15.24 -11.62
CA VAL A 133 -15.25 14.13 -12.52
C VAL A 133 -16.66 14.35 -13.06
N THR A 134 -16.76 14.47 -14.38
CA THR A 134 -18.04 14.73 -15.09
C THR A 134 -18.65 13.46 -15.68
N GLY A 135 -17.86 12.43 -15.92
CA GLY A 135 -18.35 11.15 -16.44
C GLY A 135 -17.45 9.98 -16.09
N ILE A 136 -18.07 8.86 -15.72
CA ILE A 136 -17.41 7.54 -15.49
C ILE A 136 -18.22 6.49 -16.23
N LYS A 137 -17.55 5.72 -17.10
CA LYS A 137 -18.13 4.54 -17.75
C LYS A 137 -17.25 3.34 -17.48
N ARG A 138 -17.85 2.20 -17.19
CA ARG A 138 -17.17 0.94 -16.91
C ARG A 138 -17.80 -0.17 -17.71
N ALA A 139 -17.00 -1.14 -18.12
CA ALA A 139 -17.44 -2.39 -18.68
C ALA A 139 -16.45 -3.48 -18.26
N GLY A 140 -16.96 -4.61 -17.77
CA GLY A 140 -16.07 -5.72 -17.52
C GLY A 140 -16.05 -6.26 -16.09
N ILE A 141 -14.94 -6.91 -15.74
CA ILE A 141 -14.71 -7.54 -14.43
C ILE A 141 -14.81 -6.54 -13.28
N ASP A 142 -14.59 -5.26 -13.51
CA ASP A 142 -14.74 -4.19 -12.49
C ASP A 142 -16.18 -4.07 -11.96
N GLU A 143 -17.15 -4.63 -12.67
CA GLU A 143 -18.52 -4.77 -12.19
C GLU A 143 -18.70 -5.97 -11.24
N ILE A 144 -17.69 -6.85 -11.17
CA ILE A 144 -17.77 -8.18 -10.53
C ILE A 144 -16.77 -8.32 -9.38
N VAL A 145 -15.52 -7.90 -9.61
CA VAL A 145 -14.44 -7.96 -8.61
C VAL A 145 -14.53 -6.70 -7.78
N ASP A 146 -14.30 -6.85 -6.48
CA ASP A 146 -14.20 -5.76 -5.54
C ASP A 146 -13.51 -4.54 -6.19
N GLU A 147 -14.31 -3.51 -6.45
CA GLU A 147 -13.89 -2.25 -7.08
C GLU A 147 -12.61 -1.69 -6.45
N GLU A 148 -12.37 -2.01 -5.22
CA GLU A 148 -11.30 -1.51 -4.39
C GLU A 148 -9.95 -2.12 -4.68
N SER A 149 -9.88 -3.44 -4.81
CA SER A 149 -8.62 -4.13 -5.12
C SER A 149 -8.14 -3.75 -6.51
N VAL A 150 -9.07 -3.63 -7.46
CA VAL A 150 -8.78 -3.18 -8.83
C VAL A 150 -8.36 -1.72 -8.83
N GLN A 151 -9.10 -0.84 -8.15
CA GLN A 151 -8.78 0.59 -8.13
C GLN A 151 -7.44 0.87 -7.45
N ARG A 152 -7.11 0.19 -6.34
CA ARG A 152 -5.80 0.28 -5.71
C ARG A 152 -4.68 -0.18 -6.65
N PHE A 153 -4.88 -1.31 -7.33
CA PHE A 153 -3.93 -1.79 -8.33
C PHE A 153 -3.74 -0.76 -9.44
N VAL A 154 -4.84 -0.18 -9.95
CA VAL A 154 -4.81 0.89 -10.96
C VAL A 154 -4.01 2.10 -10.47
N GLU A 155 -4.25 2.56 -9.24
CA GLU A 155 -3.55 3.71 -8.66
C GLU A 155 -2.07 3.45 -8.42
N ASP A 156 -1.70 2.25 -7.98
CA ASP A 156 -0.31 1.87 -7.78
C ASP A 156 0.44 1.66 -9.10
N VAL A 157 -0.22 1.08 -10.11
CA VAL A 157 0.34 0.84 -11.44
C VAL A 157 0.44 2.13 -12.23
N PHE A 158 -0.64 2.92 -12.25
CA PHE A 158 -0.80 4.08 -13.12
C PHE A 158 -0.66 5.42 -12.39
N ARG A 159 0.28 5.53 -11.44
CA ARG A 159 0.64 6.84 -10.91
C ARG A 159 1.09 7.77 -12.02
N GLU A 160 0.82 9.06 -11.87
CA GLU A 160 1.27 10.05 -12.84
C GLU A 160 2.80 10.03 -12.96
N ILE A 161 3.27 9.92 -14.20
CA ILE A 161 4.68 9.92 -14.54
C ILE A 161 5.09 11.34 -14.90
N ASP A 162 5.87 11.97 -14.03
CA ASP A 162 6.52 13.25 -14.28
C ASP A 162 8.03 13.05 -14.41
N ILE A 163 8.55 13.11 -15.64
CA ILE A 163 9.99 12.97 -15.89
C ILE A 163 10.80 14.21 -15.50
N PHE A 164 10.14 15.34 -15.31
CA PHE A 164 10.80 16.59 -14.93
C PHE A 164 11.10 16.66 -13.43
N GLY A 165 10.46 15.80 -12.63
CA GLY A 165 10.84 15.53 -11.25
C GLY A 165 12.20 14.83 -11.14
N ASN A 166 12.71 14.65 -9.91
CA ASN A 166 13.94 13.89 -9.69
C ASN A 166 13.71 12.38 -9.67
N ASN A 167 12.52 11.94 -9.28
CA ASN A 167 12.14 10.54 -9.22
C ASN A 167 10.72 10.37 -9.76
N VAL A 168 10.49 9.23 -10.40
CA VAL A 168 9.18 8.74 -10.84
C VAL A 168 8.81 7.56 -9.96
N THR A 169 7.61 7.56 -9.39
CA THR A 169 7.12 6.43 -8.58
C THR A 169 6.27 5.52 -9.43
N ILE A 170 6.68 4.26 -9.59
CA ILE A 170 5.94 3.21 -10.28
C ILE A 170 5.91 1.98 -9.39
N LEU A 171 4.74 1.37 -9.18
CA LEU A 171 4.58 0.14 -8.39
C LEU A 171 5.28 0.24 -7.02
N GLN A 172 5.06 1.35 -6.33
CA GLN A 172 5.66 1.67 -5.01
C GLN A 172 7.19 1.81 -5.00
N ASN A 173 7.86 1.68 -6.14
CA ASN A 173 9.32 1.87 -6.27
C ASN A 173 9.64 3.24 -6.86
N ARG A 174 10.76 3.83 -6.43
CA ARG A 174 11.26 5.09 -6.97
C ARG A 174 12.31 4.87 -8.04
N PHE A 175 11.96 5.26 -9.26
CA PHE A 175 12.85 5.27 -10.41
C PHE A 175 13.54 6.62 -10.51
N VAL A 176 14.83 6.63 -10.82
CA VAL A 176 15.53 7.88 -11.14
C VAL A 176 15.00 8.42 -12.47
N SER A 177 14.56 9.68 -12.49
CA SER A 177 14.18 10.33 -13.74
C SER A 177 15.39 10.57 -14.64
N PRO A 178 15.26 10.48 -15.98
CA PRO A 178 16.34 10.88 -16.90
C PRO A 178 16.73 12.36 -16.77
N LEU A 179 15.85 13.21 -16.27
CA LEU A 179 16.13 14.64 -16.00
C LEU A 179 16.36 14.93 -14.51
N SER A 180 16.70 13.90 -13.72
CA SER A 180 17.06 14.04 -12.30
C SER A 180 18.38 14.79 -12.13
N ARG A 181 18.54 15.52 -11.02
CA ARG A 181 19.81 16.15 -10.62
C ARG A 181 20.98 15.15 -10.54
N ILE A 182 20.70 13.87 -10.26
CA ILE A 182 21.72 12.81 -10.29
C ILE A 182 21.77 12.07 -11.64
N GLY A 183 21.00 12.51 -12.62
CA GLY A 183 20.81 11.83 -13.91
C GLY A 183 22.14 11.54 -14.62
N THR A 184 23.04 12.53 -14.73
CA THR A 184 24.35 12.35 -15.39
C THR A 184 25.28 11.39 -14.68
N ARG A 185 25.02 11.04 -13.41
CA ARG A 185 25.77 10.01 -12.65
C ARG A 185 25.07 8.64 -12.70
N PHE A 186 23.80 8.61 -13.05
CA PHE A 186 22.97 7.42 -13.07
C PHE A 186 22.78 6.84 -14.47
N TYR A 187 22.75 7.71 -15.50
CA TYR A 187 22.52 7.36 -16.90
C TYR A 187 23.72 7.66 -17.79
N LYS A 188 23.83 6.89 -18.89
CA LYS A 188 24.60 7.19 -20.08
C LYS A 188 23.68 7.90 -21.06
N TYR A 189 24.12 9.00 -21.67
CA TYR A 189 23.36 9.77 -22.66
C TYR A 189 24.08 9.78 -24.00
N TYR A 190 23.30 9.73 -25.07
CA TYR A 190 23.79 9.72 -26.46
C TYR A 190 22.88 10.61 -27.31
N LEU A 191 23.44 11.48 -28.13
CA LEU A 191 22.75 12.14 -29.24
C LEU A 191 22.77 11.14 -30.39
N THR A 192 21.62 10.55 -30.72
CA THR A 192 21.54 9.39 -31.62
C THR A 192 21.11 9.76 -33.01
N ASP A 193 20.20 10.72 -33.18
CA ASP A 193 19.65 11.09 -34.47
C ASP A 193 19.05 12.50 -34.45
N THR A 194 18.67 12.99 -35.62
CA THR A 194 17.80 14.16 -35.81
C THR A 194 16.72 13.77 -36.83
N LEU A 195 15.47 13.70 -36.36
CA LEU A 195 14.36 13.19 -37.15
C LEU A 195 13.09 14.07 -36.99
N ASP A 196 12.14 13.87 -37.87
CA ASP A 196 10.85 14.51 -37.79
C ASP A 196 9.95 13.80 -36.75
N VAL A 197 9.35 14.58 -35.86
CA VAL A 197 8.36 14.10 -34.88
C VAL A 197 7.12 14.97 -35.01
N ASP A 198 6.06 14.43 -35.59
CA ASP A 198 4.79 15.10 -35.83
C ASP A 198 4.97 16.47 -36.52
N GLY A 199 5.76 16.51 -37.62
CA GLY A 199 6.02 17.70 -38.41
C GLY A 199 7.05 18.67 -37.84
N VAL A 200 7.74 18.32 -36.73
CA VAL A 200 8.79 19.12 -36.11
C VAL A 200 10.11 18.37 -36.11
N ARG A 201 11.15 18.99 -36.64
CA ARG A 201 12.51 18.42 -36.62
C ARG A 201 13.09 18.43 -35.21
N CYS A 202 13.37 17.25 -34.65
CA CYS A 202 13.82 17.06 -33.28
C CYS A 202 15.16 16.33 -33.22
N ILE A 203 15.98 16.74 -32.24
CA ILE A 203 17.17 16.00 -31.79
C ILE A 203 16.72 14.87 -30.87
N GLU A 204 17.13 13.64 -31.18
CA GLU A 204 16.90 12.46 -30.35
C GLU A 204 18.03 12.31 -29.34
N LEU A 205 17.69 12.39 -28.05
CA LEU A 205 18.57 12.10 -26.91
C LEU A 205 18.19 10.75 -26.33
N SER A 206 19.00 9.72 -26.58
CA SER A 206 18.84 8.39 -26.01
C SER A 206 19.56 8.28 -24.67
N PHE A 207 19.01 7.48 -23.74
CA PHE A 207 19.63 7.26 -22.43
C PHE A 207 19.40 5.82 -21.91
N SER A 208 20.33 5.36 -21.09
CA SER A 208 20.27 4.05 -20.43
C SER A 208 20.99 4.10 -19.08
N PRO A 209 20.51 3.38 -18.03
CA PRO A 209 21.20 3.32 -16.74
C PRO A 209 22.60 2.71 -16.88
N PHE A 210 23.57 3.14 -16.05
CA PHE A 210 24.85 2.44 -15.95
C PHE A 210 24.70 1.00 -15.45
N ASN A 211 23.71 0.76 -14.59
CA ASN A 211 23.33 -0.57 -14.13
C ASN A 211 21.85 -0.85 -14.48
N ASN A 212 21.63 -1.73 -15.45
CA ASN A 212 20.28 -2.08 -15.93
C ASN A 212 19.42 -2.85 -14.89
N ARG A 213 19.95 -3.16 -13.72
CA ARG A 213 19.18 -3.77 -12.63
C ARG A 213 18.66 -2.75 -11.61
N SER A 214 19.19 -1.52 -11.66
CA SER A 214 18.72 -0.41 -10.82
C SER A 214 17.41 0.18 -11.35
N PHE A 215 16.61 0.79 -10.48
CA PHE A 215 15.35 1.43 -10.84
C PHE A 215 15.58 2.69 -11.68
N GLY A 216 15.65 2.50 -12.97
CA GLY A 216 15.81 3.53 -14.00
C GLY A 216 15.22 3.08 -15.32
N PHE A 217 15.20 3.97 -16.29
CA PHE A 217 14.59 3.76 -17.60
C PHE A 217 15.61 3.62 -18.72
N LEU A 218 15.26 2.86 -19.74
CA LEU A 218 15.79 3.01 -21.09
C LEU A 218 14.85 3.96 -21.82
N GLY A 219 15.35 4.86 -22.63
CA GLY A 219 14.42 5.71 -23.37
C GLY A 219 15.04 6.75 -24.27
N ARG A 220 14.15 7.60 -24.78
CA ARG A 220 14.48 8.68 -25.70
C ARG A 220 13.70 9.94 -25.35
N LEU A 221 14.36 11.08 -25.45
CA LEU A 221 13.75 12.41 -25.42
C LEU A 221 13.91 13.06 -26.79
N TYR A 222 12.85 13.67 -27.27
CA TYR A 222 12.81 14.38 -28.55
C TYR A 222 12.69 15.87 -28.27
N VAL A 223 13.73 16.63 -28.66
CA VAL A 223 13.84 18.06 -28.40
C VAL A 223 13.90 18.80 -29.74
N PRO A 224 13.01 19.77 -30.03
CA PRO A 224 13.05 20.53 -31.28
C PRO A 224 14.41 21.20 -31.51
N GLU A 225 15.00 20.99 -32.69
CA GLU A 225 16.37 21.43 -33.03
C GLU A 225 16.54 22.94 -32.89
N ASN A 226 15.54 23.70 -33.32
CA ASN A 226 15.61 25.15 -33.37
C ASN A 226 15.01 25.87 -32.15
N ASP A 227 14.65 25.11 -31.08
CA ASP A 227 14.05 25.69 -29.87
C ASP A 227 15.09 25.91 -28.78
N THR A 228 15.50 27.17 -28.60
CA THR A 228 16.45 27.58 -27.55
C THR A 228 15.91 27.42 -26.12
N SER A 229 14.60 27.19 -25.94
CA SER A 229 14.00 26.93 -24.63
C SER A 229 14.33 25.55 -24.08
N MET A 230 14.88 24.64 -24.90
CA MET A 230 15.14 23.22 -24.55
C MET A 230 13.82 22.50 -24.19
N PHE A 231 12.78 22.75 -24.95
CA PHE A 231 11.47 22.10 -24.78
C PHE A 231 11.54 20.62 -25.17
N VAL A 232 10.97 19.75 -24.36
CA VAL A 232 10.84 18.33 -24.69
C VAL A 232 9.47 18.11 -25.32
N LYS A 233 9.46 17.75 -26.63
CA LYS A 233 8.22 17.52 -27.39
C LYS A 233 7.62 16.15 -27.15
N LYS A 234 8.46 15.11 -27.09
CA LYS A 234 8.04 13.72 -26.92
C LYS A 234 9.03 12.95 -26.06
N VAL A 235 8.48 12.00 -25.29
CA VAL A 235 9.23 11.12 -24.40
C VAL A 235 8.80 9.68 -24.65
N LYS A 236 9.77 8.77 -24.75
CA LYS A 236 9.54 7.31 -24.77
C LYS A 236 10.40 6.67 -23.70
N LEU A 237 9.75 5.91 -22.80
CA LEU A 237 10.42 5.22 -21.70
C LEU A 237 10.08 3.74 -21.71
N ASN A 238 11.08 2.92 -21.42
CA ASN A 238 10.91 1.49 -21.15
C ASN A 238 11.74 1.12 -19.92
N VAL A 239 11.38 0.05 -19.24
CA VAL A 239 12.24 -0.51 -18.20
C VAL A 239 13.20 -1.54 -18.78
N PRO A 240 14.45 -1.63 -18.26
CA PRO A 240 15.36 -2.69 -18.68
C PRO A 240 14.79 -4.08 -18.31
N LYS A 241 14.89 -5.06 -19.20
CA LYS A 241 14.47 -6.46 -18.91
C LYS A 241 15.19 -7.07 -17.71
N ALA A 242 16.39 -6.59 -17.40
CA ALA A 242 17.20 -7.07 -16.28
C ALA A 242 16.85 -6.41 -14.94
N ILE A 243 15.91 -5.46 -14.91
CA ILE A 243 15.54 -4.72 -13.70
C ILE A 243 15.15 -5.65 -12.55
N ASN A 244 15.50 -5.29 -11.31
CA ASN A 244 15.08 -6.03 -10.12
C ASN A 244 13.65 -5.65 -9.71
N LEU A 245 12.70 -5.91 -10.59
CA LEU A 245 11.27 -5.69 -10.42
C LEU A 245 10.58 -7.04 -10.58
N ASN A 246 9.66 -7.37 -9.68
CA ASN A 246 8.94 -8.63 -9.70
C ASN A 246 7.68 -8.53 -10.54
N TYR A 247 7.28 -9.65 -11.10
CA TYR A 247 6.01 -9.82 -11.80
C TYR A 247 5.81 -8.91 -13.02
N VAL A 248 6.75 -8.07 -13.37
CA VAL A 248 6.67 -7.12 -14.49
C VAL A 248 7.55 -7.57 -15.62
N ASP A 249 6.95 -7.81 -16.78
CA ASP A 249 7.65 -8.15 -18.01
C ASP A 249 8.05 -6.90 -18.79
N ASN A 250 7.14 -5.93 -18.91
CA ASN A 250 7.35 -4.68 -19.61
C ASN A 250 6.66 -3.50 -18.93
N ILE A 251 7.30 -2.33 -18.97
CA ILE A 251 6.66 -1.04 -18.78
C ILE A 251 7.04 -0.18 -19.95
N PHE A 252 6.05 0.37 -20.63
CA PHE A 252 6.22 1.31 -21.72
C PHE A 252 5.45 2.59 -21.40
N VAL A 253 6.08 3.74 -21.66
CA VAL A 253 5.45 5.05 -21.48
C VAL A 253 5.77 5.91 -22.70
N GLU A 254 4.75 6.53 -23.27
CA GLU A 254 4.88 7.58 -24.28
C GLU A 254 4.13 8.82 -23.85
N GLN A 255 4.82 9.96 -23.84
CA GLN A 255 4.23 11.24 -23.47
C GLN A 255 4.51 12.27 -24.57
N ASP A 256 3.48 12.99 -24.95
CA ASP A 256 3.57 14.11 -25.89
C ASP A 256 3.30 15.42 -25.17
N TYR A 257 4.06 16.43 -25.55
CA TYR A 257 3.97 17.77 -24.97
C TYR A 257 3.81 18.83 -26.07
N GLU A 258 3.04 19.86 -25.74
CA GLU A 258 2.92 21.08 -26.53
C GLU A 258 3.42 22.28 -25.74
N LYS A 259 3.84 23.30 -26.46
CA LYS A 259 4.32 24.54 -25.89
C LYS A 259 3.23 25.60 -25.95
N ALA A 260 2.81 26.13 -24.81
CA ALA A 260 1.89 27.24 -24.75
C ALA A 260 2.52 28.53 -25.29
N SER A 261 1.72 29.58 -25.57
CA SER A 261 2.17 30.84 -26.07
C SER A 261 3.18 31.59 -25.17
N ASP A 262 3.08 31.37 -23.86
CA ASP A 262 4.00 31.89 -22.83
C ASP A 262 5.25 31.03 -22.63
N GLY A 263 5.35 29.91 -23.34
CA GLY A 263 6.43 28.93 -23.25
C GLY A 263 6.19 27.79 -22.27
N SER A 264 5.10 27.78 -21.50
CA SER A 264 4.75 26.72 -20.56
C SER A 264 4.59 25.37 -21.28
N ARG A 265 5.04 24.31 -20.62
CA ARG A 265 5.00 22.93 -21.13
C ARG A 265 3.67 22.27 -20.78
N LEU A 266 2.87 21.97 -21.77
CA LEU A 266 1.57 21.30 -21.62
C LEU A 266 1.69 19.83 -22.04
N LYS A 267 1.39 18.92 -21.13
CA LYS A 267 1.29 17.49 -21.45
C LYS A 267 -0.04 17.26 -22.15
N VAL A 268 -0.02 16.80 -23.41
CA VAL A 268 -1.24 16.60 -24.23
C VAL A 268 -1.63 15.13 -24.31
N LYS A 269 -0.66 14.22 -24.15
CA LYS A 269 -0.90 12.77 -24.17
C LYS A 269 -0.01 12.06 -23.17
N ASP A 270 -0.54 11.03 -22.53
CA ASP A 270 0.19 10.10 -21.65
C ASP A 270 -0.35 8.69 -21.90
N ASP A 271 0.44 7.82 -22.52
CA ASP A 271 0.10 6.43 -22.81
C ASP A 271 1.06 5.53 -22.08
N MET A 272 0.55 4.74 -21.14
CA MET A 272 1.32 3.82 -20.34
C MET A 272 0.78 2.41 -20.47
N VAL A 273 1.68 1.46 -20.77
CA VAL A 273 1.38 0.02 -20.81
C VAL A 273 2.27 -0.70 -19.80
N VAL A 274 1.66 -1.59 -19.03
CA VAL A 274 2.36 -2.49 -18.11
C VAL A 274 1.91 -3.92 -18.37
N GLU A 275 2.86 -4.81 -18.57
CA GLU A 275 2.62 -6.25 -18.72
C GLU A 275 3.18 -6.99 -17.52
N PHE A 276 2.34 -7.83 -16.91
CA PHE A 276 2.66 -8.60 -15.72
C PHE A 276 2.64 -10.11 -16.01
N SER A 277 3.50 -10.84 -15.30
CA SER A 277 3.55 -12.29 -15.31
C SER A 277 3.75 -12.78 -13.86
N ILE A 278 2.65 -13.15 -13.19
CA ILE A 278 2.69 -13.56 -11.77
C ILE A 278 3.28 -14.96 -11.64
N ILE A 279 2.84 -15.88 -12.50
CA ILE A 279 3.30 -17.27 -12.52
C ILE A 279 3.85 -17.56 -13.91
N PRO A 280 5.13 -17.98 -14.05
CA PRO A 280 5.70 -18.35 -15.34
C PRO A 280 4.84 -19.42 -16.03
N SER A 281 4.64 -19.27 -17.34
CA SER A 281 3.87 -20.19 -18.21
C SER A 281 2.35 -20.19 -17.98
N THR A 282 1.81 -19.21 -17.26
CA THR A 282 0.37 -18.94 -17.16
C THR A 282 0.03 -17.62 -17.86
N GLN A 283 -1.28 -17.34 -17.96
CA GLN A 283 -1.73 -16.02 -18.42
C GLN A 283 -1.20 -14.95 -17.46
N GLY A 284 -0.63 -13.88 -18.02
CA GLY A 284 -0.28 -12.68 -17.30
C GLY A 284 -1.40 -11.63 -17.38
N LEU A 285 -1.13 -10.47 -16.85
CA LEU A 285 -2.01 -9.32 -16.88
C LEU A 285 -1.41 -8.23 -17.77
N TYR A 286 -2.20 -7.68 -18.66
CA TYR A 286 -1.92 -6.48 -19.45
C TYR A 286 -2.75 -5.34 -18.88
N ALA A 287 -2.13 -4.20 -18.64
CA ALA A 287 -2.80 -3.00 -18.21
C ALA A 287 -2.35 -1.81 -19.07
N ARG A 288 -3.28 -1.02 -19.60
CA ARG A 288 -2.98 0.19 -20.35
C ARG A 288 -3.80 1.35 -19.83
N ARG A 289 -3.15 2.48 -19.61
CA ARG A 289 -3.80 3.78 -19.40
C ARG A 289 -3.44 4.70 -20.54
N ASN A 290 -4.44 5.19 -21.24
CA ASN A 290 -4.32 6.24 -22.24
C ASN A 290 -5.02 7.50 -21.71
N THR A 291 -4.27 8.59 -21.56
CA THR A 291 -4.78 9.87 -21.07
C THR A 291 -4.53 10.96 -22.09
N THR A 292 -5.54 11.76 -22.36
CA THR A 292 -5.46 12.95 -23.25
C THR A 292 -5.89 14.19 -22.47
N TYR A 293 -5.14 15.26 -22.64
CA TYR A 293 -5.35 16.54 -21.95
C TYR A 293 -5.65 17.63 -22.99
N ARG A 294 -6.66 18.46 -22.72
CA ARG A 294 -7.13 19.52 -23.64
C ARG A 294 -7.62 20.73 -22.88
N ASN A 295 -7.95 21.81 -23.61
CA ASN A 295 -8.60 23.00 -23.07
C ASN A 295 -7.84 23.60 -21.87
N PHE A 296 -6.54 23.76 -22.03
CA PHE A 296 -5.67 24.35 -21.01
C PHE A 296 -6.00 25.81 -20.77
N SER A 297 -6.04 26.21 -19.49
CA SER A 297 -6.25 27.59 -19.07
C SER A 297 -5.37 27.95 -17.88
N PHE A 298 -4.82 29.14 -17.89
CA PHE A 298 -4.08 29.74 -16.76
C PHE A 298 -4.90 30.82 -16.05
N GLU A 299 -6.15 31.01 -16.45
CA GLU A 299 -7.06 31.94 -15.84
C GLU A 299 -7.67 31.38 -14.55
N LYS A 300 -8.09 32.33 -13.66
CA LYS A 300 -8.85 31.94 -12.47
C LYS A 300 -10.17 31.30 -12.91
N PRO A 301 -10.53 30.13 -12.36
CA PRO A 301 -11.80 29.49 -12.68
C PRO A 301 -12.98 30.36 -12.35
N ALA A 302 -14.00 30.41 -13.23
CA ALA A 302 -15.22 31.16 -13.02
C ALA A 302 -15.94 30.80 -11.71
N ASN A 303 -15.89 29.50 -11.35
CA ASN A 303 -16.34 29.00 -10.05
C ASN A 303 -15.14 28.56 -9.21
N ASP A 304 -14.64 29.46 -8.34
CA ASP A 304 -13.51 29.21 -7.48
C ASP A 304 -13.87 28.43 -6.17
N SER A 305 -15.18 28.23 -5.90
CA SER A 305 -15.67 27.42 -4.79
C SER A 305 -15.24 25.95 -4.90
N ILE A 306 -14.83 25.50 -6.08
CA ILE A 306 -14.27 24.16 -6.28
C ILE A 306 -13.09 23.88 -5.33
N PHE A 307 -12.28 24.88 -4.99
CA PHE A 307 -11.15 24.73 -4.09
C PHE A 307 -11.55 24.61 -2.61
N GLU A 308 -12.78 24.98 -2.27
CA GLU A 308 -13.32 24.90 -0.91
C GLU A 308 -14.10 23.58 -0.66
N MET A 309 -14.41 22.82 -1.73
CA MET A 309 -15.09 21.54 -1.61
C MET A 309 -14.21 20.50 -0.90
N GLU A 310 -14.82 19.60 -0.16
CA GLU A 310 -14.11 18.51 0.52
C GLU A 310 -13.55 17.49 -0.48
N GLY A 311 -12.39 16.91 -0.15
CA GLY A 311 -11.74 15.90 -0.99
C GLY A 311 -10.91 16.50 -2.14
N LYS A 312 -10.03 15.66 -2.72
CA LYS A 312 -9.25 16.00 -3.91
C LYS A 312 -10.01 15.70 -5.19
N VAL A 313 -10.76 14.60 -5.20
CA VAL A 313 -11.61 14.14 -6.31
C VAL A 313 -13.06 14.38 -5.93
N ILE A 314 -13.79 15.08 -6.78
CA ILE A 314 -15.20 15.45 -6.61
C ILE A 314 -15.97 14.87 -7.79
N GLU A 315 -16.91 13.96 -7.54
CA GLU A 315 -17.75 13.39 -8.58
C GLU A 315 -19.05 14.19 -8.71
N ALA A 316 -19.45 14.53 -9.95
CA ALA A 316 -20.78 15.05 -10.22
C ALA A 316 -21.84 13.97 -9.90
N GLU A 317 -23.00 14.37 -9.39
CA GLU A 317 -24.07 13.44 -8.97
C GLU A 317 -24.48 12.42 -10.06
N ASN A 318 -24.43 12.83 -11.31
CA ASN A 318 -24.80 12.01 -12.46
C ASN A 318 -23.59 11.42 -13.22
N ALA A 319 -22.36 11.57 -12.72
CA ALA A 319 -21.14 11.17 -13.45
C ALA A 319 -21.16 9.70 -13.89
N ARG A 320 -21.79 8.82 -13.13
CA ARG A 320 -21.88 7.37 -13.40
C ARG A 320 -23.05 6.98 -14.31
N TYR A 321 -23.95 7.91 -14.60
CA TYR A 321 -25.21 7.65 -15.35
C TYR A 321 -25.28 8.47 -16.65
N MET A 322 -24.13 8.87 -17.20
CA MET A 322 -24.07 9.62 -18.46
C MET A 322 -24.58 8.77 -19.63
N PRO A 323 -25.46 9.34 -20.49
CA PRO A 323 -26.00 8.62 -21.65
C PRO A 323 -24.93 8.33 -22.70
N GLU A 324 -25.17 7.34 -23.57
CA GLU A 324 -24.25 6.96 -24.66
C GLU A 324 -23.92 8.13 -25.60
N GLN A 325 -24.85 9.03 -25.84
CA GLN A 325 -24.61 10.23 -26.67
C GLN A 325 -23.52 11.12 -26.05
N TYR A 326 -23.52 11.30 -24.72
CA TYR A 326 -22.47 12.05 -24.01
C TYR A 326 -21.08 11.44 -24.26
N TRP A 327 -21.00 10.12 -24.23
CA TRP A 327 -19.74 9.41 -24.51
C TRP A 327 -19.35 9.48 -25.99
N ALA A 328 -20.31 9.42 -26.92
CA ALA A 328 -20.06 9.58 -28.35
C ALA A 328 -19.48 10.97 -28.66
N ASP A 329 -19.96 12.01 -27.99
CA ASP A 329 -19.54 13.40 -28.23
C ASP A 329 -18.18 13.74 -27.54
N ASN A 330 -17.86 13.08 -26.45
CA ASN A 330 -16.68 13.44 -25.64
C ASN A 330 -15.54 12.41 -25.67
N ARG A 331 -15.78 11.22 -26.24
CA ARG A 331 -14.76 10.18 -26.37
C ARG A 331 -13.65 10.60 -27.32
N ILE A 332 -12.41 10.48 -26.86
CA ILE A 332 -11.22 10.85 -27.65
C ILE A 332 -10.55 9.62 -28.26
N VAL A 333 -10.45 8.54 -27.46
CA VAL A 333 -9.89 7.27 -27.91
C VAL A 333 -11.03 6.31 -28.24
N PRO A 334 -11.14 5.85 -29.49
CA PRO A 334 -12.23 4.93 -29.88
C PRO A 334 -12.18 3.64 -29.05
N ILE A 335 -13.34 3.08 -28.77
CA ILE A 335 -13.47 1.74 -28.20
C ILE A 335 -13.28 0.74 -29.33
N ARG A 336 -12.45 -0.27 -29.13
CA ARG A 336 -12.26 -1.37 -30.07
C ARG A 336 -13.44 -2.33 -30.04
N GLU A 337 -13.66 -3.08 -31.09
CA GLU A 337 -14.77 -4.04 -31.19
C GLU A 337 -14.72 -5.06 -30.05
N ASN A 338 -13.54 -5.58 -29.73
CA ASN A 338 -13.35 -6.55 -28.65
C ASN A 338 -13.55 -5.94 -27.24
N GLU A 339 -13.35 -4.64 -27.07
CA GLU A 339 -13.67 -3.93 -25.83
C GLU A 339 -15.19 -3.76 -25.66
N ASN A 340 -15.94 -3.54 -26.74
CA ASN A 340 -17.40 -3.50 -26.69
C ASN A 340 -18.03 -4.87 -26.37
N ALA A 341 -17.34 -5.95 -26.69
CA ALA A 341 -17.81 -7.31 -26.47
C ALA A 341 -17.55 -7.85 -25.04
N ILE A 342 -16.85 -7.10 -24.18
CA ILE A 342 -16.46 -7.55 -22.82
C ILE A 342 -17.67 -8.00 -22.00
N THR A 343 -18.76 -7.24 -21.97
CA THR A 343 -19.97 -7.60 -21.21
C THR A 343 -20.54 -8.92 -21.68
N LYS A 344 -20.59 -9.16 -22.99
CA LYS A 344 -21.05 -10.43 -23.58
C LYS A 344 -20.13 -11.59 -23.20
N LEU A 345 -18.82 -11.39 -23.29
CA LEU A 345 -17.81 -12.38 -22.89
C LEU A 345 -17.99 -12.78 -21.42
N LEU A 346 -18.14 -11.81 -20.51
CA LEU A 346 -18.31 -12.09 -19.09
C LEU A 346 -19.60 -12.82 -18.77
N THR A 347 -20.70 -12.47 -19.45
CA THR A 347 -21.97 -13.20 -19.31
C THR A 347 -21.76 -14.68 -19.67
N GLN A 348 -21.11 -14.96 -20.79
CA GLN A 348 -20.80 -16.33 -21.20
C GLN A 348 -19.85 -17.07 -20.23
N LEU A 349 -18.85 -16.38 -19.67
CA LEU A 349 -17.94 -16.94 -18.67
C LEU A 349 -18.68 -17.32 -17.37
N ARG A 350 -19.61 -16.50 -16.92
CA ARG A 350 -20.41 -16.77 -15.70
C ARG A 350 -21.35 -17.96 -15.85
N GLU A 351 -21.78 -18.30 -17.05
CA GLU A 351 -22.55 -19.52 -17.32
C GLU A 351 -21.76 -20.80 -17.09
N VAL A 352 -20.41 -20.69 -17.03
CA VAL A 352 -19.53 -21.85 -16.79
C VAL A 352 -19.32 -22.05 -15.28
N PRO A 353 -19.84 -23.13 -14.66
CA PRO A 353 -19.83 -23.31 -13.19
C PRO A 353 -18.44 -23.27 -12.57
N VAL A 354 -17.39 -23.73 -13.28
CA VAL A 354 -16.01 -23.71 -12.79
C VAL A 354 -15.54 -22.25 -12.62
N PHE A 355 -15.87 -21.37 -13.54
CA PHE A 355 -15.51 -19.95 -13.46
C PHE A 355 -16.21 -19.28 -12.28
N TYR A 356 -17.51 -19.47 -12.15
CA TYR A 356 -18.30 -18.91 -11.06
C TYR A 356 -17.75 -19.27 -9.67
N TRP A 357 -17.49 -20.57 -9.42
CA TRP A 357 -16.97 -21.00 -8.14
C TRP A 357 -15.52 -20.55 -7.89
N THR A 358 -14.69 -20.50 -8.94
CA THR A 358 -13.30 -20.01 -8.82
C THR A 358 -13.27 -18.52 -8.45
N GLU A 359 -14.13 -17.72 -9.08
CA GLU A 359 -14.30 -16.30 -8.75
C GLU A 359 -14.69 -16.13 -7.27
N LYS A 360 -15.71 -16.86 -6.78
CA LYS A 360 -16.13 -16.78 -5.37
C LYS A 360 -15.02 -17.20 -4.40
N VAL A 361 -14.28 -18.27 -4.69
CA VAL A 361 -13.17 -18.74 -3.84
C VAL A 361 -12.04 -17.71 -3.82
N ILE A 362 -11.63 -17.16 -4.97
CA ILE A 362 -10.61 -16.13 -5.04
C ILE A 362 -11.03 -14.88 -4.27
N SER A 363 -12.29 -14.42 -4.43
CA SER A 363 -12.83 -13.28 -3.71
C SER A 363 -12.71 -13.48 -2.18
N VAL A 364 -13.09 -14.66 -1.67
CA VAL A 364 -12.96 -14.98 -0.23
C VAL A 364 -11.51 -15.06 0.21
N LEU A 365 -10.60 -15.62 -0.59
CA LEU A 365 -9.17 -15.69 -0.27
C LEU A 365 -8.53 -14.29 -0.22
N VAL A 366 -8.92 -13.40 -1.10
CA VAL A 366 -8.39 -12.02 -1.17
C VAL A 366 -9.00 -11.15 -0.08
N SER A 367 -10.31 -11.15 0.08
CA SER A 367 -11.01 -10.30 1.05
C SER A 367 -10.89 -10.82 2.49
N GLY A 368 -10.76 -12.13 2.66
CA GLY A 368 -10.85 -12.80 3.96
C GLY A 368 -12.28 -12.93 4.50
N TYR A 369 -13.29 -12.50 3.74
CA TYR A 369 -14.70 -12.48 4.17
C TYR A 369 -15.59 -13.21 3.19
N ILE A 370 -16.68 -13.81 3.72
CA ILE A 370 -17.75 -14.45 2.93
C ILE A 370 -18.96 -13.54 2.96
N PRO A 371 -19.36 -12.93 1.83
CA PRO A 371 -20.55 -12.07 1.76
C PRO A 371 -21.85 -12.89 1.83
N THR A 372 -22.90 -12.27 2.39
CA THR A 372 -24.24 -12.85 2.44
C THR A 372 -25.06 -12.51 1.19
N GLY A 373 -24.61 -12.93 0.03
CA GLY A 373 -25.24 -12.63 -1.26
C GLY A 373 -24.22 -12.17 -2.29
N GLU A 374 -24.64 -11.34 -3.23
CA GLU A 374 -23.69 -10.70 -4.15
C GLU A 374 -22.81 -9.69 -3.39
N GLN A 375 -21.56 -9.61 -3.80
CA GLN A 375 -20.52 -8.87 -3.05
C GLN A 375 -20.89 -7.40 -2.86
N ASP A 376 -21.38 -6.74 -3.90
CA ASP A 376 -21.71 -5.31 -3.90
C ASP A 376 -22.99 -4.95 -3.16
N SER A 377 -23.87 -5.93 -2.90
CA SER A 377 -25.14 -5.76 -2.20
C SER A 377 -25.18 -6.47 -0.85
N SER A 378 -24.08 -7.11 -0.44
CA SER A 378 -24.02 -7.83 0.84
C SER A 378 -24.24 -6.87 2.00
N LYS A 379 -25.17 -7.23 2.89
CA LYS A 379 -25.49 -6.48 4.11
C LYS A 379 -24.70 -6.93 5.33
N PHE A 380 -24.18 -8.15 5.28
CA PHE A 380 -23.37 -8.74 6.34
C PHE A 380 -22.32 -9.68 5.74
N ASP A 381 -21.07 -9.56 6.19
CA ASP A 381 -19.94 -10.36 5.74
C ASP A 381 -19.39 -11.20 6.90
N PHE A 382 -19.31 -12.53 6.72
CA PHE A 382 -18.73 -13.45 7.68
C PHE A 382 -17.19 -13.44 7.58
N GLY A 383 -16.52 -13.34 8.71
CA GLY A 383 -15.05 -13.39 8.74
C GLY A 383 -14.45 -12.63 9.95
N PRO A 384 -13.14 -12.33 9.91
CA PRO A 384 -12.17 -12.78 8.89
C PRO A 384 -11.83 -14.28 9.00
N MET A 385 -11.74 -14.97 7.88
CA MET A 385 -11.61 -16.43 7.80
C MET A 385 -10.29 -16.97 8.37
N ASN A 386 -9.21 -16.20 8.29
CA ASN A 386 -7.91 -16.56 8.84
C ASN A 386 -7.85 -16.60 10.37
N THR A 387 -8.93 -16.22 11.05
CA THR A 387 -9.06 -16.26 12.52
C THR A 387 -10.01 -17.36 13.02
N THR A 388 -10.60 -18.14 12.10
CA THR A 388 -11.58 -19.18 12.45
C THR A 388 -10.99 -20.28 13.33
N ILE A 389 -9.75 -20.65 13.09
CA ILE A 389 -9.04 -21.66 13.86
C ILE A 389 -7.67 -21.12 14.27
N SER A 390 -7.38 -21.14 15.57
CA SER A 390 -6.11 -20.73 16.14
C SER A 390 -5.82 -21.52 17.42
N GLY A 391 -4.76 -21.17 18.16
CA GLY A 391 -4.47 -21.84 19.41
C GLY A 391 -3.40 -21.13 20.23
N ASN A 392 -3.48 -21.32 21.56
CA ASN A 392 -2.50 -20.84 22.51
C ASN A 392 -2.44 -21.74 23.77
N THR A 393 -1.48 -21.48 24.64
CA THR A 393 -1.22 -22.30 25.85
C THR A 393 -2.41 -22.31 26.81
N VAL A 394 -3.18 -21.25 26.88
CA VAL A 394 -4.31 -21.10 27.82
C VAL A 394 -5.57 -21.76 27.29
N GLU A 395 -5.92 -21.52 26.04
CA GLU A 395 -7.19 -21.94 25.42
C GLU A 395 -7.11 -23.33 24.78
N GLY A 396 -5.91 -23.81 24.43
CA GLY A 396 -5.73 -24.98 23.57
C GLY A 396 -6.05 -24.63 22.12
N ALA A 397 -6.85 -25.44 21.45
CA ALA A 397 -7.42 -25.08 20.16
C ALA A 397 -8.57 -24.08 20.37
N ARG A 398 -8.58 -23.02 19.57
CA ARG A 398 -9.59 -21.96 19.61
C ARG A 398 -10.35 -21.94 18.29
N PHE A 399 -11.67 -21.98 18.38
CA PHE A 399 -12.59 -21.85 17.28
C PHE A 399 -13.30 -20.51 17.38
N ARG A 400 -13.38 -19.77 16.28
CA ARG A 400 -14.01 -18.46 16.24
C ARG A 400 -14.92 -18.34 15.02
N VAL A 401 -16.10 -17.73 15.24
CA VAL A 401 -17.00 -17.29 14.19
C VAL A 401 -17.38 -15.84 14.43
N GLY A 402 -17.32 -15.02 13.39
CA GLY A 402 -17.64 -13.60 13.49
C GLY A 402 -17.99 -13.01 12.14
N GLY A 403 -18.24 -11.71 12.12
CA GLY A 403 -18.54 -10.95 10.93
C GLY A 403 -18.81 -9.49 11.20
N MET A 404 -19.21 -8.78 10.17
CA MET A 404 -19.49 -7.34 10.21
C MET A 404 -20.63 -6.96 9.28
N THR A 405 -21.34 -5.90 9.62
CA THR A 405 -22.30 -5.27 8.70
C THR A 405 -21.56 -4.36 7.72
N THR A 406 -22.17 -4.09 6.59
CA THR A 406 -21.66 -3.18 5.55
C THR A 406 -22.55 -1.95 5.44
N ALA A 407 -22.14 -0.95 4.69
CA ALA A 407 -22.93 0.23 4.39
C ALA A 407 -24.23 -0.09 3.61
N ASN A 408 -24.29 -1.24 2.91
CA ASN A 408 -25.52 -1.71 2.27
C ASN A 408 -26.64 -2.06 3.25
N LEU A 409 -26.31 -2.31 4.53
CA LEU A 409 -27.32 -2.47 5.57
C LEU A 409 -27.79 -1.11 6.09
N ASN A 410 -26.83 -0.24 6.39
CA ASN A 410 -27.08 1.13 6.84
C ASN A 410 -25.80 1.96 6.68
N GLU A 411 -25.91 3.17 6.13
CA GLU A 411 -24.79 4.07 5.81
C GLU A 411 -24.19 4.76 7.04
N HIS A 412 -24.86 4.72 8.18
CA HIS A 412 -24.45 5.33 9.44
C HIS A 412 -24.12 4.33 10.55
N TRP A 413 -24.82 3.17 10.61
CA TRP A 413 -24.69 2.19 11.66
C TRP A 413 -23.90 0.96 11.20
N PHE A 414 -22.83 0.69 11.92
CA PHE A 414 -21.94 -0.44 11.65
C PHE A 414 -21.82 -1.30 12.90
N ALA A 415 -21.99 -2.60 12.74
CA ALA A 415 -21.80 -3.57 13.81
C ALA A 415 -20.80 -4.63 13.36
N LYS A 416 -19.90 -5.02 14.26
CA LYS A 416 -19.05 -6.19 14.06
C LYS A 416 -18.88 -6.95 15.35
N GLY A 417 -18.53 -8.24 15.26
CA GLY A 417 -18.26 -9.02 16.45
C GLY A 417 -17.94 -10.47 16.15
N TYR A 418 -17.61 -11.20 17.21
CA TYR A 418 -17.37 -12.64 17.13
C TYR A 418 -17.73 -13.37 18.41
N LEU A 419 -17.91 -14.69 18.28
CA LEU A 419 -17.89 -15.65 19.38
C LEU A 419 -16.70 -16.59 19.18
N ALA A 420 -16.01 -16.94 20.29
CA ALA A 420 -14.90 -17.87 20.26
C ALA A 420 -14.94 -18.83 21.45
N TYR A 421 -14.46 -20.06 21.24
CA TYR A 421 -14.43 -21.11 22.25
C TYR A 421 -13.08 -21.79 22.27
N GLY A 422 -12.49 -21.92 23.45
CA GLY A 422 -11.24 -22.65 23.66
C GLY A 422 -11.49 -24.04 24.22
N THR A 423 -10.79 -25.05 23.67
CA THR A 423 -11.00 -26.45 24.04
C THR A 423 -10.43 -26.80 25.42
N LYS A 424 -9.39 -26.10 25.88
CA LYS A 424 -8.70 -26.40 27.14
C LYS A 424 -9.31 -25.62 28.30
N ASP A 425 -9.58 -24.33 28.12
CA ASP A 425 -10.18 -23.49 29.17
C ASP A 425 -11.70 -23.59 29.22
N LYS A 426 -12.33 -24.15 28.19
CA LYS A 426 -13.79 -24.37 28.07
C LYS A 426 -14.62 -23.10 28.29
N LYS A 427 -14.05 -21.92 28.00
CA LYS A 427 -14.72 -20.62 28.12
C LYS A 427 -15.19 -20.11 26.78
N LEU A 428 -16.37 -19.51 26.80
CA LEU A 428 -16.88 -18.72 25.67
C LEU A 428 -16.32 -17.30 25.79
N LYS A 429 -15.76 -16.80 24.71
CA LYS A 429 -15.29 -15.43 24.55
C LYS A 429 -16.12 -14.74 23.49
N TYR A 430 -16.20 -13.43 23.56
CA TYR A 430 -16.97 -12.63 22.60
C TYR A 430 -16.37 -11.24 22.43
N ASP A 431 -16.71 -10.65 21.30
CA ASP A 431 -16.43 -9.26 20.95
C ASP A 431 -17.67 -8.68 20.28
N ALA A 432 -18.08 -7.51 20.65
CA ALA A 432 -19.19 -6.78 20.06
C ALA A 432 -18.84 -5.30 19.95
N GLU A 433 -18.90 -4.77 18.75
CA GLU A 433 -18.65 -3.37 18.44
C GLU A 433 -19.85 -2.80 17.68
N LEU A 434 -20.33 -1.65 18.09
CA LEU A 434 -21.33 -0.86 17.41
C LEU A 434 -20.78 0.54 17.18
N GLU A 435 -20.73 0.98 15.93
CA GLU A 435 -20.19 2.28 15.54
C GLU A 435 -21.26 3.08 14.78
N TYR A 436 -21.49 4.31 15.23
CA TYR A 436 -22.32 5.29 14.53
C TYR A 436 -21.42 6.29 13.84
N SER A 437 -21.52 6.41 12.52
CA SER A 437 -20.87 7.45 11.73
C SER A 437 -21.78 8.65 11.54
N PHE A 438 -21.30 9.84 11.89
CA PHE A 438 -22.01 11.11 11.66
C PHE A 438 -22.05 11.54 10.19
N THR A 439 -21.27 10.85 9.33
CA THR A 439 -21.24 11.05 7.88
C THR A 439 -21.66 9.76 7.18
N GLU A 440 -22.36 9.89 6.06
CA GLU A 440 -22.73 8.76 5.20
C GLU A 440 -21.51 8.03 4.68
N LYS A 441 -21.54 6.71 4.64
CA LYS A 441 -20.47 5.83 4.20
C LYS A 441 -20.91 4.95 3.05
N LYS A 442 -20.00 4.66 2.14
CA LYS A 442 -20.24 3.75 1.00
C LYS A 442 -19.95 2.28 1.34
N TYR A 443 -18.94 2.03 2.18
CA TYR A 443 -18.41 0.69 2.44
C TYR A 443 -18.33 0.39 3.93
N HIS A 444 -17.61 1.24 4.72
CA HIS A 444 -17.37 0.98 6.13
C HIS A 444 -17.20 2.27 6.96
N ALA A 445 -17.30 2.16 8.28
CA ALA A 445 -17.22 3.29 9.21
C ALA A 445 -15.90 4.09 9.16
N LYS A 446 -14.81 3.48 8.69
CA LYS A 446 -13.46 4.09 8.67
C LYS A 446 -13.14 4.91 7.42
N GLU A 447 -14.07 5.00 6.46
CA GLU A 447 -13.89 5.87 5.30
C GLU A 447 -13.70 7.32 5.71
N TYR A 448 -12.91 8.03 4.90
CA TYR A 448 -12.73 9.49 5.08
C TYR A 448 -14.01 10.25 4.66
N PRO A 449 -14.42 11.31 5.38
CA PRO A 449 -13.89 11.78 6.67
C PRO A 449 -14.39 10.93 7.84
N ILE A 450 -13.50 10.61 8.80
CA ILE A 450 -13.89 9.89 10.01
C ILE A 450 -14.53 10.88 10.98
N HIS A 451 -15.80 10.63 11.33
CA HIS A 451 -16.52 11.32 12.39
C HIS A 451 -17.50 10.32 13.00
N SER A 452 -17.11 9.66 14.08
CA SER A 452 -17.86 8.51 14.60
C SER A 452 -17.87 8.44 16.13
N LEU A 453 -18.87 7.71 16.63
CA LEU A 453 -18.99 7.29 18.02
C LEU A 453 -19.06 5.77 18.05
N ARG A 454 -18.12 5.11 18.74
CA ARG A 454 -17.97 3.67 18.80
C ARG A 454 -18.18 3.15 20.23
N LEU A 455 -19.06 2.18 20.38
CA LEU A 455 -19.22 1.37 21.59
C LEU A 455 -18.61 0.00 21.35
N HIS A 456 -17.72 -0.44 22.23
CA HIS A 456 -17.03 -1.72 22.14
C HIS A 456 -17.13 -2.47 23.47
N HIS A 457 -17.54 -3.74 23.41
CA HIS A 457 -17.57 -4.62 24.58
C HIS A 457 -16.97 -5.98 24.22
N GLN A 458 -15.97 -6.42 24.99
CA GLN A 458 -15.20 -7.63 24.71
C GLN A 458 -14.95 -8.42 26.00
N TYR A 459 -15.01 -9.74 25.92
CA TYR A 459 -14.44 -10.65 26.88
C TYR A 459 -13.53 -11.66 26.16
N ASP A 460 -12.23 -11.55 26.39
CA ASP A 460 -11.26 -12.40 25.68
C ASP A 460 -9.96 -12.57 26.49
N VAL A 461 -9.07 -13.47 26.02
CA VAL A 461 -7.69 -13.57 26.53
C VAL A 461 -6.89 -12.33 26.13
N TYR A 462 -6.07 -11.86 27.06
CA TYR A 462 -5.19 -10.73 26.87
C TYR A 462 -3.75 -11.10 27.21
N GLN A 463 -2.84 -10.94 26.25
CA GLN A 463 -1.42 -11.21 26.44
C GLN A 463 -0.70 -9.96 26.94
N LEU A 464 -0.07 -10.06 28.09
CA LEU A 464 0.76 -8.98 28.65
C LEU A 464 2.09 -8.88 27.89
N GLY A 465 2.50 -7.63 27.59
CA GLY A 465 3.76 -7.36 26.88
C GLY A 465 3.81 -7.87 25.44
N GLN A 466 2.65 -8.10 24.80
CA GLN A 466 2.52 -8.44 23.40
C GLN A 466 1.32 -7.72 22.77
N GLN A 467 1.58 -6.93 21.74
CA GLN A 467 0.55 -6.23 20.98
C GLN A 467 0.79 -6.45 19.48
N TYR A 468 -0.26 -6.83 18.78
CA TYR A 468 -0.23 -6.96 17.32
C TYR A 468 -0.90 -5.73 16.70
N MET A 469 -0.13 -4.95 15.94
CA MET A 469 -0.61 -3.70 15.34
C MET A 469 -1.41 -3.92 14.05
N PHE A 470 -1.03 -4.94 13.26
CA PHE A 470 -1.54 -5.14 11.91
C PHE A 470 -2.17 -6.52 11.68
N THR A 471 -2.21 -7.37 12.68
CA THR A 471 -2.81 -8.70 12.58
C THR A 471 -3.60 -9.05 13.85
N ASN A 472 -4.61 -9.88 13.69
CA ASN A 472 -5.35 -10.40 14.84
C ASN A 472 -4.48 -11.41 15.62
N MET A 473 -4.61 -11.43 16.95
CA MET A 473 -3.95 -12.43 17.80
C MET A 473 -4.33 -13.85 17.42
N ASP A 474 -5.52 -14.03 16.89
CA ASP A 474 -6.11 -15.31 16.47
C ASP A 474 -5.69 -15.76 15.07
N ASN A 475 -4.84 -15.00 14.38
CA ASN A 475 -4.34 -15.40 13.07
C ASN A 475 -3.60 -16.73 13.17
N VAL A 476 -3.99 -17.72 12.36
CA VAL A 476 -3.41 -19.07 12.35
C VAL A 476 -1.88 -19.07 12.19
N PHE A 477 -1.34 -18.13 11.40
CA PHE A 477 0.12 -18.01 11.21
C PHE A 477 0.86 -17.51 12.46
N MET A 478 0.13 -16.90 13.42
CA MET A 478 0.67 -16.41 14.68
C MET A 478 0.61 -17.47 15.79
N ALA A 479 -0.05 -18.58 15.57
CA ALA A 479 -0.15 -19.67 16.54
C ALA A 479 1.21 -20.37 16.77
N TRP A 480 2.11 -20.33 15.77
CA TRP A 480 3.44 -20.92 15.88
C TRP A 480 4.40 -20.02 16.65
N LYS A 481 4.67 -20.38 17.91
CA LYS A 481 5.48 -19.60 18.86
C LYS A 481 6.85 -20.20 19.08
N ARG A 482 7.87 -19.34 19.29
CA ARG A 482 9.23 -19.73 19.67
C ARG A 482 9.37 -20.07 21.17
N GLN A 483 8.47 -19.53 21.98
CA GLN A 483 8.43 -19.74 23.43
C GLN A 483 7.00 -19.91 23.93
N THR A 484 6.86 -20.38 25.17
CA THR A 484 5.55 -20.57 25.80
C THR A 484 4.84 -19.24 25.95
N ASN A 485 3.63 -19.18 25.43
CA ASN A 485 2.77 -17.99 25.48
C ASN A 485 1.80 -18.12 26.65
N ASP A 486 2.27 -17.85 27.86
CA ASP A 486 1.55 -18.08 29.12
C ASP A 486 1.32 -16.82 29.97
N LYS A 487 1.82 -15.63 29.52
CA LYS A 487 1.60 -14.35 30.22
C LYS A 487 0.22 -13.78 29.86
N MET A 488 -0.83 -14.60 30.06
CA MET A 488 -2.19 -14.29 29.64
C MET A 488 -3.14 -14.15 30.82
N THR A 489 -3.99 -13.13 30.76
CA THR A 489 -5.16 -12.92 31.63
C THR A 489 -6.43 -13.00 30.78
N TYR A 490 -7.60 -13.16 31.42
CA TYR A 490 -8.86 -12.83 30.73
C TYR A 490 -9.17 -11.35 30.95
N ARG A 491 -9.57 -10.67 29.91
CA ARG A 491 -9.91 -9.24 29.97
C ARG A 491 -11.33 -9.00 29.51
N ARG A 492 -12.13 -8.38 30.39
CA ARG A 492 -13.38 -7.74 30.04
C ARG A 492 -13.11 -6.28 29.77
N LEU A 493 -13.45 -5.80 28.59
CA LEU A 493 -13.26 -4.43 28.14
C LEU A 493 -14.60 -3.83 27.76
N SER A 494 -14.90 -2.63 28.26
CA SER A 494 -16.00 -1.78 27.77
C SER A 494 -15.39 -0.43 27.41
N GLU A 495 -15.63 0.04 26.19
CA GLU A 495 -15.08 1.28 25.68
C GLU A 495 -16.12 2.06 24.89
N LEU A 496 -16.19 3.36 25.14
CA LEU A 496 -16.92 4.33 24.33
C LEU A 496 -15.90 5.31 23.77
N GLU A 497 -15.77 5.39 22.46
CA GLU A 497 -14.81 6.26 21.77
C GLU A 497 -15.51 7.21 20.82
N TYR A 498 -15.25 8.50 20.93
CA TYR A 498 -15.56 9.52 19.94
C TYR A 498 -14.32 9.83 19.13
N LYS A 499 -14.41 9.80 17.80
CA LYS A 499 -13.29 10.10 16.89
C LYS A 499 -13.70 11.09 15.80
N LYS A 500 -12.86 12.09 15.56
CA LYS A 500 -13.00 13.05 14.48
C LYS A 500 -11.67 13.29 13.78
N GLU A 501 -11.70 13.29 12.46
CA GLU A 501 -10.57 13.58 11.59
C GLU A 501 -10.87 14.81 10.71
N THR A 502 -9.84 15.58 10.39
CA THR A 502 -9.91 16.78 9.55
C THR A 502 -9.10 16.61 8.26
N VAL A 503 -9.42 17.39 7.24
CA VAL A 503 -8.73 17.41 5.93
C VAL A 503 -7.23 17.68 6.06
N SER A 504 -6.80 18.41 7.10
CA SER A 504 -5.38 18.71 7.37
C SER A 504 -4.56 17.50 7.83
N GLY A 505 -5.19 16.31 8.00
CA GLY A 505 -4.55 15.12 8.56
C GLY A 505 -4.46 15.13 10.08
N PHE A 506 -5.16 16.05 10.76
CA PHE A 506 -5.27 16.04 12.22
C PHE A 506 -6.50 15.24 12.65
N SER A 507 -6.34 14.37 13.65
CA SER A 507 -7.45 13.63 14.24
C SER A 507 -7.39 13.63 15.77
N VAL A 508 -8.57 13.62 16.37
CA VAL A 508 -8.78 13.53 17.83
C VAL A 508 -9.63 12.30 18.11
N ALA A 509 -9.19 11.48 19.05
CA ALA A 509 -10.00 10.42 19.63
C ALA A 509 -10.09 10.60 21.15
N LEU A 510 -11.31 10.59 21.67
CA LEU A 510 -11.58 10.65 23.12
C LEU A 510 -12.32 9.36 23.51
N GLY A 511 -11.68 8.56 24.36
CA GLY A 511 -12.20 7.27 24.81
C GLY A 511 -12.49 7.23 26.32
N LEU A 512 -13.62 6.64 26.67
CA LEU A 512 -13.93 6.22 28.04
C LEU A 512 -13.80 4.70 28.08
N LYS A 513 -12.90 4.19 28.90
CA LYS A 513 -12.55 2.78 28.95
C LYS A 513 -12.68 2.22 30.36
N HIS A 514 -13.36 1.09 30.50
CA HIS A 514 -13.36 0.28 31.72
C HIS A 514 -12.87 -1.13 31.38
N GLN A 515 -11.83 -1.59 32.07
CA GLN A 515 -11.28 -2.93 31.88
C GLN A 515 -11.20 -3.67 33.22
N VAL A 516 -11.52 -4.96 33.17
CA VAL A 516 -11.37 -5.91 34.25
C VAL A 516 -10.49 -7.04 33.75
N GLN A 517 -9.30 -7.20 34.30
CA GLN A 517 -8.42 -8.33 34.02
C GLN A 517 -8.60 -9.37 35.13
N GLU A 518 -8.94 -10.61 34.75
CA GLU A 518 -9.08 -11.74 35.68
C GLU A 518 -7.73 -12.45 35.84
N ALA A 519 -7.37 -12.76 37.08
CA ALA A 519 -6.18 -13.54 37.39
C ALA A 519 -6.25 -14.92 36.71
N THR A 520 -5.09 -15.43 36.31
CA THR A 520 -4.94 -16.81 35.82
C THR A 520 -3.87 -17.52 36.66
N ARG A 521 -3.78 -18.84 36.54
CA ARG A 521 -2.71 -19.60 37.23
C ARG A 521 -1.30 -19.17 36.80
N TRP A 522 -1.15 -18.55 35.62
CA TRP A 522 0.15 -18.08 35.10
C TRP A 522 0.41 -16.60 35.42
N VAL A 523 -0.66 -15.82 35.65
CA VAL A 523 -0.59 -14.40 35.98
C VAL A 523 -1.52 -14.16 37.19
N PRO A 524 -1.09 -14.58 38.39
CA PRO A 524 -1.84 -14.32 39.63
C PRO A 524 -1.68 -12.87 40.04
N PHE A 525 -2.71 -12.30 40.66
CA PHE A 525 -2.64 -10.97 41.26
C PHE A 525 -2.55 -11.07 42.77
N TYR A 526 -1.40 -10.70 43.34
CA TYR A 526 -1.17 -10.61 44.79
C TYR A 526 -0.21 -9.46 45.08
N ASP A 527 -0.39 -8.83 46.24
CA ASP A 527 0.45 -7.72 46.68
C ASP A 527 1.59 -8.19 47.61
N GLY A 528 2.44 -7.25 48.06
CA GLY A 528 3.53 -7.54 48.97
C GLY A 528 3.11 -7.83 50.40
N TYR A 529 1.86 -7.59 50.76
CA TYR A 529 1.27 -7.97 52.07
C TYR A 529 0.69 -9.39 52.05
N GLY A 530 0.69 -10.07 50.90
CA GLY A 530 0.14 -11.41 50.75
C GLY A 530 -1.36 -11.44 50.44
N ASN A 531 -1.98 -10.31 50.14
CA ASN A 531 -3.39 -10.27 49.74
C ASN A 531 -3.51 -10.74 48.27
N TRP A 532 -4.46 -11.65 48.02
CA TRP A 532 -4.76 -12.16 46.66
C TRP A 532 -6.00 -11.47 46.11
N PHE A 533 -5.99 -11.22 44.78
CA PHE A 533 -7.04 -10.54 44.07
C PHE A 533 -7.46 -11.37 42.85
N ASP A 534 -8.76 -11.61 42.72
CA ASP A 534 -9.31 -12.35 41.56
C ASP A 534 -9.23 -11.55 40.26
N ASN A 535 -9.24 -10.22 40.40
CA ASN A 535 -9.21 -9.33 39.26
C ASN A 535 -8.47 -8.02 39.53
N TYR A 536 -8.10 -7.35 38.45
CA TYR A 536 -7.52 -6.01 38.42
C TYR A 536 -8.40 -5.13 37.55
N GLN A 537 -8.95 -4.06 38.14
CA GLN A 537 -9.92 -3.18 37.49
C GLN A 537 -9.32 -1.79 37.27
N GLN A 538 -9.65 -1.19 36.12
CA GLN A 538 -9.23 0.15 35.78
C GLN A 538 -10.25 0.83 34.88
N ALA A 539 -10.72 2.02 35.28
CA ALA A 539 -11.54 2.92 34.46
C ALA A 539 -10.71 4.15 34.05
N SER A 540 -10.65 4.49 32.80
CA SER A 540 -9.80 5.57 32.29
C SER A 540 -10.47 6.42 31.24
N VAL A 541 -10.01 7.65 31.13
CA VAL A 541 -10.23 8.54 29.99
C VAL A 541 -8.96 8.55 29.16
N ASN A 542 -9.08 8.31 27.87
CA ASN A 542 -7.97 8.29 26.91
C ASN A 542 -8.16 9.39 25.88
N LEU A 543 -7.17 10.26 25.73
CA LEU A 543 -7.11 11.24 24.64
C LEU A 543 -5.99 10.86 23.70
N THR A 544 -6.30 10.71 22.41
CA THR A 544 -5.30 10.47 21.38
C THR A 544 -5.39 11.56 20.32
N LEU A 545 -4.28 12.24 20.09
CA LEU A 545 -4.09 13.23 19.04
C LEU A 545 -3.18 12.63 17.99
N ARG A 546 -3.61 12.62 16.72
CA ARG A 546 -2.80 12.16 15.60
C ARG A 546 -2.70 13.28 14.56
N TYR A 547 -1.50 13.52 14.07
CA TYR A 547 -1.24 14.46 13.00
C TYR A 547 -0.39 13.83 11.91
N ALA A 548 -0.92 13.75 10.69
CA ALA A 548 -0.26 13.13 9.55
C ALA A 548 -0.43 14.01 8.30
N PRO A 549 0.32 15.13 8.21
CA PRO A 549 0.18 16.08 7.10
C PRO A 549 0.59 15.43 5.78
N GLY A 550 -0.27 15.57 4.78
CA GLY A 550 -0.04 15.05 3.44
C GLY A 550 -0.20 13.55 3.29
N GLU A 551 -0.66 12.84 4.32
CA GLU A 551 -1.03 11.42 4.21
C GLU A 551 -2.23 11.26 3.27
N LYS A 552 -2.13 10.30 2.36
CA LYS A 552 -3.17 9.96 1.39
C LYS A 552 -3.62 8.55 1.64
N PHE A 553 -4.91 8.33 1.53
CA PHE A 553 -5.51 7.03 1.73
C PHE A 553 -6.34 6.63 0.52
N TYR A 554 -6.48 5.33 0.42
CA TYR A 554 -7.48 4.67 -0.37
C TYR A 554 -8.46 3.95 0.58
N ASP A 555 -9.75 4.20 0.41
CA ASP A 555 -10.79 3.55 1.20
C ASP A 555 -11.16 2.23 0.54
N ALA A 556 -10.67 1.11 1.11
CA ALA A 556 -10.99 -0.24 0.70
C ALA A 556 -12.27 -0.74 1.39
N ARG A 557 -12.93 -1.77 0.85
CA ARG A 557 -14.22 -2.28 1.35
C ARG A 557 -14.26 -2.55 2.85
N PHE A 558 -13.15 -2.96 3.46
CA PHE A 558 -13.09 -3.32 4.88
C PHE A 558 -12.15 -2.44 5.68
N THR A 559 -11.31 -1.67 5.05
CA THR A 559 -10.27 -0.90 5.71
C THR A 559 -9.79 0.27 4.85
N ARG A 560 -9.20 1.23 5.48
CA ARG A 560 -8.52 2.36 4.87
C ARG A 560 -7.02 2.07 4.76
N ILE A 561 -6.45 2.26 3.59
CA ILE A 561 -5.06 1.89 3.29
C ILE A 561 -4.27 3.14 2.92
N PRO A 562 -3.12 3.42 3.56
CA PRO A 562 -2.29 4.55 3.18
C PRO A 562 -1.64 4.31 1.81
N ILE A 563 -1.74 5.31 0.90
CA ILE A 563 -1.15 5.27 -0.44
C ILE A 563 0.30 5.74 -0.41
N ASN A 564 0.60 6.77 0.39
CA ASN A 564 1.95 7.30 0.56
C ASN A 564 2.47 7.01 1.96
N LEU A 565 3.48 6.17 2.06
CA LEU A 565 4.08 5.77 3.33
C LEU A 565 5.19 6.73 3.79
N ASP A 566 5.48 7.80 3.05
CA ASP A 566 6.51 8.80 3.36
C ASP A 566 5.96 10.07 4.04
N ALA A 567 4.65 10.18 4.23
CA ALA A 567 4.07 11.19 5.10
C ALA A 567 4.50 10.97 6.56
N PRO A 568 4.92 12.00 7.30
CA PRO A 568 5.21 11.87 8.71
C PRO A 568 3.92 11.63 9.50
N VAL A 569 3.96 10.73 10.48
CA VAL A 569 2.84 10.48 11.39
C VAL A 569 3.29 10.74 12.82
N PHE A 570 2.60 11.65 13.50
CA PHE A 570 2.79 11.98 14.90
C PHE A 570 1.59 11.50 15.69
N VAL A 571 1.80 10.81 16.82
CA VAL A 571 0.72 10.39 17.71
C VAL A 571 1.10 10.75 19.15
N LEU A 572 0.21 11.44 19.83
CA LEU A 572 0.30 11.73 21.26
C LEU A 572 -0.92 11.13 21.95
N SER A 573 -0.69 10.26 22.92
CA SER A 573 -1.76 9.64 23.73
C SER A 573 -1.57 9.97 25.20
N HIS A 574 -2.67 10.32 25.86
CA HIS A 574 -2.69 10.53 27.30
C HIS A 574 -3.83 9.74 27.94
N THR A 575 -3.51 8.98 28.98
CA THR A 575 -4.45 8.17 29.74
C THR A 575 -4.51 8.66 31.17
N TYR A 576 -5.69 8.98 31.63
CA TYR A 576 -5.94 9.32 33.02
C TYR A 576 -7.03 8.44 33.64
N SER A 577 -6.79 7.95 34.86
CA SER A 577 -7.71 7.12 35.63
C SER A 577 -7.61 7.48 37.09
N PRO A 578 -8.67 7.97 37.73
CA PRO A 578 -8.66 8.20 39.19
C PRO A 578 -8.86 6.89 39.94
N LYS A 579 -8.13 6.71 41.01
CA LYS A 579 -8.31 5.59 41.97
C LYS A 579 -9.74 5.58 42.52
N GLY A 580 -10.33 4.38 42.58
CA GLY A 580 -11.68 4.17 43.16
C GLY A 580 -12.82 4.30 42.13
N LEU A 581 -12.62 4.98 41.00
CA LEU A 581 -13.65 5.06 39.95
C LEU A 581 -13.88 3.67 39.34
N PHE A 582 -15.13 3.15 39.43
CA PHE A 582 -15.49 1.79 39.03
C PHE A 582 -14.50 0.73 39.54
N ASN A 583 -14.14 0.84 40.82
CA ASN A 583 -13.17 -0.01 41.50
C ASN A 583 -11.75 0.03 40.94
N SER A 584 -11.37 1.12 40.24
CA SER A 584 -10.00 1.32 39.75
C SER A 584 -9.00 1.22 40.91
N ARG A 585 -8.02 0.32 40.79
CA ARG A 585 -7.05 0.05 41.83
C ARG A 585 -6.07 1.19 42.07
N ASN A 586 -5.58 1.79 40.98
CA ASN A 586 -4.57 2.86 41.03
C ASN A 586 -5.08 4.13 40.34
N THR A 587 -4.49 5.26 40.71
CA THR A 587 -4.52 6.43 39.84
C THR A 587 -3.52 6.21 38.70
N VAL A 588 -3.97 6.17 37.47
CA VAL A 588 -3.10 6.08 36.27
C VAL A 588 -3.01 7.45 35.63
N ASN A 589 -1.80 7.90 35.42
CA ASN A 589 -1.49 9.10 34.63
C ASN A 589 -0.33 8.72 33.69
N LYS A 590 -0.62 8.52 32.39
CA LYS A 590 0.32 7.99 31.42
C LYS A 590 0.28 8.81 30.14
N THR A 591 1.46 9.14 29.63
CA THR A 591 1.63 9.84 28.35
C THR A 591 2.54 9.03 27.45
N GLU A 592 2.14 8.84 26.19
CA GLU A 592 2.95 8.19 25.16
C GLU A 592 2.98 9.05 23.90
N PHE A 593 4.13 9.11 23.25
CA PHE A 593 4.33 9.84 22.01
C PHE A 593 5.05 8.96 21.00
N SER A 594 4.65 9.04 19.72
CA SER A 594 5.33 8.34 18.64
C SER A 594 5.46 9.20 17.38
N VAL A 595 6.55 8.98 16.66
CA VAL A 595 6.81 9.57 15.34
C VAL A 595 7.20 8.46 14.40
N GLN A 596 6.56 8.43 13.24
CA GLN A 596 6.88 7.52 12.15
C GLN A 596 7.16 8.31 10.89
N LYS A 597 8.23 7.93 10.13
CA LYS A 597 8.61 8.57 8.87
C LYS A 597 9.38 7.61 7.99
N ARG A 598 9.04 7.56 6.69
CA ARG A 598 9.84 6.92 5.64
C ARG A 598 10.73 7.94 4.95
N PHE A 599 12.01 7.60 4.79
CA PHE A 599 12.99 8.37 4.03
C PHE A 599 13.44 7.58 2.80
N TRP A 600 13.26 8.16 1.62
CA TRP A 600 13.65 7.54 0.36
C TRP A 600 15.05 7.96 -0.05
N PHE A 601 15.83 7.01 -0.52
CA PHE A 601 17.17 7.22 -1.11
C PHE A 601 17.13 6.99 -2.64
N SER A 602 16.13 7.54 -3.31
CA SER A 602 15.92 7.36 -4.74
C SER A 602 15.81 5.86 -5.12
N ALA A 603 16.55 5.40 -6.14
CA ALA A 603 16.59 4.00 -6.55
C ALA A 603 17.32 3.06 -5.56
N PHE A 604 17.91 3.58 -4.50
CA PHE A 604 18.67 2.79 -3.51
C PHE A 604 17.81 2.39 -2.30
N GLY A 605 16.49 2.46 -2.45
CA GLY A 605 15.56 2.02 -1.43
C GLY A 605 15.13 3.10 -0.44
N TYR A 606 14.74 2.69 0.76
CA TYR A 606 14.19 3.58 1.78
C TYR A 606 14.50 3.08 3.19
N THR A 607 14.42 4.00 4.15
CA THR A 607 14.50 3.69 5.59
C THR A 607 13.19 4.08 6.25
N ASP A 608 12.58 3.15 6.96
CA ASP A 608 11.48 3.40 7.89
C ASP A 608 12.05 3.67 9.29
N ILE A 609 11.63 4.77 9.90
CA ILE A 609 12.05 5.16 11.25
C ILE A 609 10.80 5.33 12.10
N ILE A 610 10.75 4.62 13.24
CA ILE A 610 9.72 4.76 14.24
C ILE A 610 10.40 5.06 15.58
N LEU A 611 10.04 6.17 16.18
CA LEU A 611 10.51 6.58 17.51
C LEU A 611 9.31 6.64 18.45
N LYS A 612 9.45 6.08 19.66
CA LYS A 612 8.41 6.14 20.68
C LYS A 612 9.01 6.53 22.03
N ALA A 613 8.25 7.28 22.79
CA ALA A 613 8.57 7.62 24.17
C ALA A 613 7.31 7.50 25.03
N GLY A 614 7.47 7.06 26.26
CA GLY A 614 6.36 6.94 27.19
C GLY A 614 6.77 7.20 28.64
N LYS A 615 5.82 7.70 29.43
CA LYS A 615 6.01 7.92 30.86
C LYS A 615 4.72 7.72 31.64
N VAL A 616 4.83 6.99 32.74
CA VAL A 616 3.81 6.86 33.78
C VAL A 616 4.17 7.81 34.91
N TRP A 617 3.34 8.81 35.15
CA TRP A 617 3.57 9.88 36.11
C TRP A 617 3.16 9.50 37.54
N SER A 618 2.25 8.53 37.68
CA SER A 618 1.69 8.07 38.95
C SER A 618 2.32 6.77 39.43
N GLN A 619 1.98 6.36 40.65
CA GLN A 619 2.31 5.03 41.16
C GLN A 619 1.25 4.02 40.68
N VAL A 620 1.68 2.96 40.01
CA VAL A 620 0.79 1.94 39.43
C VAL A 620 1.38 0.53 39.58
N SER A 621 0.52 -0.48 39.57
CA SER A 621 0.93 -1.88 39.47
C SER A 621 1.26 -2.27 38.03
N TYR A 622 1.97 -3.39 37.81
CA TYR A 622 2.52 -3.81 36.54
C TYR A 622 1.52 -3.91 35.36
N PRO A 623 0.20 -4.19 35.54
CA PRO A 623 -0.71 -4.21 34.42
C PRO A 623 -0.90 -2.85 33.71
N ASP A 624 -0.59 -1.73 34.42
CA ASP A 624 -0.66 -0.37 33.88
C ASP A 624 0.71 0.23 33.52
N LEU A 625 1.82 -0.51 33.77
CA LEU A 625 3.17 -0.11 33.39
C LEU A 625 3.39 -0.26 31.86
N LEU A 626 4.50 0.29 31.40
CA LEU A 626 4.91 0.24 30.00
C LEU A 626 5.66 -1.06 29.74
N LEU A 627 4.96 -2.04 29.19
CA LEU A 627 5.52 -3.33 28.82
C LEU A 627 5.97 -3.29 27.35
N PRO A 628 7.26 -3.55 27.05
CA PRO A 628 7.75 -3.60 25.68
C PRO A 628 7.04 -4.68 24.85
N ASN A 629 6.82 -4.41 23.58
CA ASN A 629 6.15 -5.33 22.67
C ASN A 629 7.08 -6.45 22.24
N ALA A 630 6.96 -7.63 22.83
CA ALA A 630 7.74 -8.82 22.53
C ALA A 630 7.08 -9.68 21.45
N ASN A 631 7.81 -10.04 20.41
CA ASN A 631 7.34 -10.97 19.38
C ASN A 631 7.72 -12.41 19.75
N LEU A 632 6.73 -13.19 20.17
CA LEU A 632 6.92 -14.61 20.49
C LEU A 632 6.75 -15.54 19.28
N SER A 633 6.37 -15.02 18.09
CA SER A 633 6.21 -15.85 16.88
C SER A 633 7.50 -15.93 16.07
N TYR A 634 7.54 -16.85 15.12
CA TYR A 634 8.61 -16.93 14.12
C TYR A 634 8.42 -15.93 12.97
N THR A 635 7.28 -15.22 12.92
CA THR A 635 7.00 -14.22 11.88
C THR A 635 7.64 -12.88 12.21
N ILE A 636 8.02 -12.11 11.19
CA ILE A 636 8.45 -10.72 11.36
C ILE A 636 7.21 -9.88 11.72
N GLN A 637 7.27 -9.22 12.88
CA GLN A 637 6.21 -8.31 13.33
C GLN A 637 6.74 -6.88 13.41
N PRO A 638 6.08 -5.90 12.79
CA PRO A 638 6.43 -4.50 12.94
C PRO A 638 6.34 -4.05 14.41
N GLU A 639 7.14 -3.07 14.79
CA GLU A 639 7.11 -2.41 16.11
C GLU A 639 7.22 -3.37 17.29
N SER A 640 7.94 -4.48 17.12
CA SER A 640 8.17 -5.48 18.15
C SER A 640 9.61 -5.95 18.20
N TYR A 641 10.00 -6.52 19.34
CA TYR A 641 11.33 -7.11 19.56
C TYR A 641 11.32 -8.61 19.31
N ALA A 642 12.13 -9.06 18.36
CA ALA A 642 12.09 -10.43 17.86
C ALA A 642 12.65 -11.46 18.85
N LEU A 643 13.58 -11.06 19.74
CA LEU A 643 14.27 -11.96 20.70
C LEU A 643 13.97 -11.64 22.16
N MET A 644 13.18 -10.60 22.42
CA MET A 644 12.72 -10.26 23.76
C MET A 644 11.60 -11.24 24.20
N ASN A 645 11.59 -11.60 25.47
CA ASN A 645 10.50 -12.39 26.05
C ASN A 645 9.37 -11.48 26.55
N ALA A 646 8.15 -11.98 26.59
CA ALA A 646 7.02 -11.24 27.12
C ALA A 646 7.27 -10.90 28.60
N MET A 647 7.07 -9.64 28.99
CA MET A 647 7.31 -9.12 30.33
C MET A 647 8.78 -9.26 30.80
N GLU A 648 9.74 -9.35 29.90
CA GLU A 648 11.16 -9.42 30.26
C GLU A 648 11.62 -8.12 30.92
N PHE A 649 11.22 -6.97 30.37
CA PHE A 649 11.45 -5.66 30.93
C PHE A 649 10.14 -5.00 31.31
N VAL A 650 10.15 -4.25 32.41
CA VAL A 650 9.01 -3.49 32.90
C VAL A 650 9.49 -2.08 33.20
N ASN A 651 8.84 -1.09 32.61
CA ASN A 651 9.28 0.31 32.66
C ASN A 651 8.13 1.22 33.06
N ASP A 652 8.44 2.31 33.74
CA ASP A 652 7.51 3.43 33.93
C ASP A 652 7.87 4.65 33.04
N GLN A 653 9.03 4.60 32.39
CA GLN A 653 9.40 5.51 31.30
C GLN A 653 10.32 4.81 30.32
N TYR A 654 10.17 5.15 29.03
CA TYR A 654 11.02 4.59 27.97
C TYR A 654 11.19 5.53 26.79
N LEU A 655 12.28 5.28 26.04
CA LEU A 655 12.51 5.72 24.68
C LEU A 655 12.82 4.49 23.82
N SER A 656 12.19 4.34 22.67
CA SER A 656 12.46 3.24 21.75
C SER A 656 12.62 3.73 20.31
N TRP A 657 13.38 2.94 19.52
CA TRP A 657 13.60 3.17 18.12
C TRP A 657 13.49 1.86 17.34
N ASP A 658 12.92 1.95 16.15
CA ASP A 658 12.88 0.92 15.13
C ASP A 658 13.31 1.57 13.81
N ILE A 659 14.49 1.20 13.30
CA ILE A 659 15.08 1.72 12.09
C ILE A 659 15.31 0.55 11.16
N THR A 660 14.59 0.51 10.04
CA THR A 660 14.68 -0.57 9.06
C THR A 660 14.98 -0.01 7.68
N TYR A 661 16.11 -0.38 7.10
CA TYR A 661 16.53 -0.01 5.75
C TYR A 661 16.27 -1.14 4.78
N PHE A 662 15.51 -0.85 3.73
CA PHE A 662 15.23 -1.70 2.58
C PHE A 662 16.04 -1.19 1.39
N ALA A 663 17.07 -1.93 1.00
CA ALA A 663 18.07 -1.45 0.04
C ALA A 663 17.70 -1.69 -1.43
N ASN A 664 16.58 -2.36 -1.74
CA ASN A 664 16.10 -2.65 -3.10
C ASN A 664 17.18 -3.27 -4.03
N GLY A 665 18.05 -4.12 -3.47
CA GLY A 665 19.14 -4.76 -4.22
C GLY A 665 20.31 -3.82 -4.52
N ALA A 666 20.50 -2.73 -3.79
CA ALA A 666 21.56 -1.75 -4.04
C ALA A 666 22.96 -2.38 -4.10
N LEU A 667 23.24 -3.37 -3.26
CA LEU A 667 24.48 -4.14 -3.25
C LEU A 667 24.37 -5.40 -4.14
N PHE A 668 23.34 -6.23 -3.95
CA PHE A 668 23.19 -7.53 -4.59
C PHE A 668 23.04 -7.44 -6.13
N ASN A 669 22.44 -6.38 -6.64
CA ASN A 669 22.36 -6.12 -8.07
C ASN A 669 23.73 -5.88 -8.74
N ARG A 670 24.82 -5.74 -7.97
CA ARG A 670 26.20 -5.53 -8.45
C ARG A 670 27.06 -6.77 -8.32
N ILE A 671 26.69 -7.73 -7.47
CA ILE A 671 27.47 -8.94 -7.22
C ILE A 671 27.18 -9.98 -8.32
N PRO A 672 28.22 -10.47 -9.04
CA PRO A 672 28.06 -11.56 -10.01
C PRO A 672 27.34 -12.76 -9.37
N LEU A 673 26.52 -13.47 -10.15
CA LEU A 673 25.66 -14.57 -9.74
C LEU A 673 24.45 -14.14 -8.87
N ILE A 674 24.66 -13.47 -7.74
CA ILE A 674 23.58 -13.02 -6.83
C ILE A 674 22.59 -12.09 -7.54
N LYS A 675 23.09 -11.22 -8.42
CA LYS A 675 22.27 -10.29 -9.21
C LYS A 675 21.16 -10.96 -10.05
N TYR A 676 21.31 -12.25 -10.38
CA TYR A 676 20.29 -13.00 -11.15
C TYR A 676 19.16 -13.53 -10.27
N MET A 677 19.38 -13.60 -8.95
CA MET A 677 18.40 -14.10 -7.99
C MET A 677 17.37 -13.03 -7.59
N LYS A 678 17.57 -11.76 -8.03
CA LYS A 678 16.74 -10.62 -7.67
C LYS A 678 16.56 -10.40 -6.15
N LEU A 679 17.46 -10.92 -5.33
CA LEU A 679 17.43 -10.75 -3.88
C LEU A 679 17.60 -9.27 -3.50
N ARG A 680 16.97 -8.87 -2.40
CA ARG A 680 17.04 -7.52 -1.84
C ARG A 680 17.50 -7.58 -0.40
N GLU A 681 18.37 -6.66 -0.02
CA GLU A 681 18.93 -6.58 1.32
C GLU A 681 17.99 -5.78 2.23
N VAL A 682 17.82 -6.26 3.44
CA VAL A 682 17.13 -5.54 4.52
C VAL A 682 18.03 -5.54 5.75
N VAL A 683 18.16 -4.40 6.39
CA VAL A 683 18.89 -4.26 7.65
C VAL A 683 18.00 -3.54 8.64
N SER A 684 17.85 -4.07 9.86
CA SER A 684 17.12 -3.37 10.91
C SER A 684 17.97 -3.20 12.16
N PHE A 685 17.73 -2.10 12.86
CA PHE A 685 18.29 -1.81 14.18
C PHE A 685 17.19 -1.30 15.09
N LYS A 686 16.92 -2.07 16.14
CA LYS A 686 15.87 -1.77 17.11
C LYS A 686 16.45 -1.64 18.50
N GLY A 687 15.90 -0.73 19.30
CA GLY A 687 16.33 -0.58 20.66
C GLY A 687 15.27 0.02 21.56
N LEU A 688 15.48 -0.19 22.85
CA LEU A 688 14.66 0.30 23.94
C LEU A 688 15.56 0.71 25.10
N TYR A 689 15.40 1.93 25.56
CA TYR A 689 15.97 2.38 26.82
C TYR A 689 14.84 2.76 27.75
N GLY A 690 14.79 2.13 28.91
CA GLY A 690 13.72 2.37 29.87
C GLY A 690 14.23 2.29 31.31
N SER A 691 13.39 2.67 32.24
CA SER A 691 13.65 2.53 33.68
C SER A 691 12.37 2.29 34.45
N LEU A 692 12.50 1.75 35.64
CA LEU A 692 11.45 1.58 36.62
C LEU A 692 11.84 2.35 37.88
N SER A 693 11.06 3.37 38.22
CA SER A 693 11.33 4.16 39.42
C SER A 693 10.94 3.40 40.70
N ASP A 694 11.56 3.73 41.80
CA ASP A 694 11.30 3.12 43.12
C ASP A 694 9.82 3.10 43.50
N LYS A 695 9.07 4.16 43.15
CA LYS A 695 7.62 4.24 43.45
C LYS A 695 6.80 3.15 42.75
N ASN A 696 7.27 2.65 41.57
CA ASN A 696 6.60 1.63 40.77
C ASN A 696 7.25 0.24 40.89
N ASN A 697 8.30 0.13 41.71
CA ASN A 697 8.97 -1.13 41.97
C ASN A 697 8.25 -1.91 43.08
N PRO A 698 7.64 -3.08 42.78
CA PRO A 698 6.95 -3.87 43.79
C PRO A 698 7.88 -4.49 44.83
N ALA A 699 9.19 -4.57 44.58
CA ALA A 699 10.15 -5.00 45.62
C ALA A 699 10.29 -3.99 46.76
N LEU A 700 10.09 -2.70 46.45
CA LEU A 700 10.20 -1.59 47.39
C LEU A 700 8.83 -1.13 47.94
N ASN A 701 7.73 -1.48 47.28
CA ASN A 701 6.37 -1.04 47.65
C ASN A 701 5.42 -2.23 47.77
N ASN A 702 5.09 -2.60 48.99
CA ASN A 702 4.21 -3.73 49.31
C ASN A 702 2.76 -3.57 48.84
N SER A 703 2.29 -2.34 48.60
CA SER A 703 0.94 -2.08 48.07
C SER A 703 0.76 -2.40 46.58
N LEU A 704 1.85 -2.57 45.86
CA LEU A 704 1.85 -2.93 44.44
C LEU A 704 1.71 -4.44 44.26
N LEU A 705 1.10 -4.84 43.13
CA LEU A 705 1.06 -6.24 42.71
C LEU A 705 2.48 -6.73 42.42
N ARG A 706 2.83 -7.89 42.94
CA ARG A 706 4.08 -8.59 42.64
C ARG A 706 4.10 -9.05 41.19
N PHE A 707 5.30 -9.02 40.60
CA PHE A 707 5.48 -9.56 39.26
C PHE A 707 5.19 -11.08 39.24
N PRO A 708 4.62 -11.61 38.13
CA PRO A 708 4.44 -13.05 37.98
C PRO A 708 5.76 -13.80 38.07
N SER A 709 5.81 -14.87 38.87
CA SER A 709 7.06 -15.64 39.11
C SER A 709 7.60 -16.34 37.86
N ASN A 710 6.76 -16.57 36.84
CA ASN A 710 7.14 -17.15 35.55
C ASN A 710 7.60 -16.10 34.52
N ALA A 711 7.71 -14.83 34.89
CA ALA A 711 8.22 -13.75 34.05
C ALA A 711 9.53 -13.18 34.63
N LEU A 712 10.44 -12.75 33.77
CA LEU A 712 11.71 -12.18 34.22
C LEU A 712 11.53 -10.83 34.94
N CYS A 713 10.66 -9.98 34.38
CA CYS A 713 10.26 -8.67 34.94
C CYS A 713 11.42 -7.87 35.55
N ARG A 714 12.53 -7.79 34.83
CA ARG A 714 13.71 -7.08 35.32
C ARG A 714 13.67 -5.58 35.00
N GLU A 715 14.36 -4.81 35.81
CA GLU A 715 14.72 -3.44 35.49
C GLU A 715 15.82 -3.42 34.42
N MET A 716 15.86 -2.36 33.62
CA MET A 716 16.98 -2.11 32.72
C MET A 716 18.14 -1.48 33.48
N ASP A 717 19.35 -1.96 33.19
CA ASP A 717 20.58 -1.34 33.65
C ASP A 717 20.82 -0.01 32.91
N LYS A 718 22.02 0.55 33.01
CA LYS A 718 22.44 1.75 32.28
C LYS A 718 22.55 1.56 30.76
N MET A 719 22.36 0.33 30.27
CA MET A 719 22.49 -0.04 28.86
C MET A 719 21.11 -0.26 28.22
N PRO A 720 20.83 0.25 27.03
CA PRO A 720 19.60 -0.05 26.31
C PRO A 720 19.54 -1.52 25.88
N TYR A 721 18.34 -2.07 25.78
CA TYR A 721 18.11 -3.31 25.03
C TYR A 721 18.24 -3.02 23.52
N MET A 722 19.00 -3.85 22.80
CA MET A 722 19.23 -3.67 21.37
C MET A 722 19.18 -5.00 20.61
N GLU A 723 18.56 -4.96 19.43
CA GLU A 723 18.57 -6.01 18.42
C GLU A 723 19.01 -5.44 17.06
N MET A 724 19.74 -6.24 16.29
CA MET A 724 20.07 -5.96 14.90
C MET A 724 19.64 -7.16 14.05
N SER A 725 19.14 -6.91 12.85
CA SER A 725 18.91 -7.98 11.87
C SER A 725 19.50 -7.65 10.52
N VAL A 726 19.89 -8.71 9.81
CA VAL A 726 20.17 -8.69 8.38
C VAL A 726 19.25 -9.68 7.72
N GLY A 727 18.52 -9.22 6.71
CA GLY A 727 17.50 -9.97 6.02
C GLY A 727 17.76 -10.08 4.53
N LEU A 728 17.32 -11.19 3.98
CA LEU A 728 17.17 -11.44 2.55
C LEU A 728 15.69 -11.36 2.22
N ASP A 729 15.32 -10.35 1.47
CA ASP A 729 13.99 -10.18 0.93
C ASP A 729 13.93 -10.64 -0.52
N ASN A 730 12.73 -10.91 -1.01
CA ASN A 730 12.48 -11.35 -2.36
C ASN A 730 12.97 -12.78 -2.68
N ILE A 731 13.09 -13.64 -1.69
CA ILE A 731 13.36 -15.06 -1.92
C ILE A 731 12.13 -15.68 -2.58
N PHE A 732 12.31 -16.26 -3.78
CA PHE A 732 11.20 -16.77 -4.61
C PHE A 732 10.09 -15.72 -4.83
N THR A 733 10.42 -14.44 -4.84
CA THR A 733 9.52 -13.29 -5.06
C THR A 733 8.48 -12.99 -3.97
N ILE A 734 8.39 -13.81 -2.93
CA ILE A 734 7.34 -13.72 -1.90
C ILE A 734 7.83 -13.85 -0.46
N LEU A 735 9.07 -14.31 -0.24
CA LEU A 735 9.54 -14.64 1.10
C LEU A 735 10.65 -13.69 1.53
N ARG A 736 10.55 -13.24 2.78
CA ARG A 736 11.61 -12.55 3.50
C ARG A 736 12.09 -13.41 4.66
N VAL A 737 13.40 -13.49 4.85
CA VAL A 737 14.06 -14.20 5.95
C VAL A 737 15.07 -13.26 6.60
N ASP A 738 14.88 -12.96 7.87
CA ASP A 738 15.79 -12.15 8.68
C ASP A 738 16.51 -13.01 9.69
N TYR A 739 17.82 -12.84 9.79
CA TYR A 739 18.60 -13.35 10.92
C TYR A 739 18.82 -12.21 11.92
N VAL A 740 18.37 -12.41 13.15
CA VAL A 740 18.34 -11.41 14.22
C VAL A 740 19.36 -11.75 15.27
N TRP A 741 20.11 -10.75 15.73
CA TRP A 741 21.03 -10.85 16.86
C TRP A 741 20.54 -9.96 17.99
N ARG A 742 20.54 -10.50 19.20
CA ARG A 742 20.39 -9.74 20.43
C ARG A 742 21.77 -9.23 20.81
N LEU A 743 21.92 -7.90 20.93
CA LEU A 743 23.21 -7.25 21.14
C LEU A 743 23.53 -7.06 22.62
N THR A 744 22.52 -6.83 23.46
CA THR A 744 22.64 -6.54 24.89
C THR A 744 21.80 -7.52 25.73
N TYR A 745 22.05 -7.59 27.04
CA TYR A 745 21.38 -8.50 27.98
C TYR A 745 21.43 -9.98 27.57
N ARG A 746 22.55 -10.40 26.99
CA ARG A 746 22.71 -11.73 26.39
C ARG A 746 22.88 -12.85 27.44
N ASP A 747 23.25 -12.47 28.65
CA ASP A 747 23.51 -13.41 29.75
C ASP A 747 22.27 -13.67 30.61
N THR A 748 21.12 -13.08 30.26
CA THR A 748 19.84 -13.33 30.92
C THR A 748 19.42 -14.79 30.70
N PRO A 749 19.06 -15.54 31.77
CA PRO A 749 18.62 -16.93 31.61
C PRO A 749 17.36 -17.05 30.76
N GLY A 750 17.32 -18.08 29.91
CA GLY A 750 16.14 -18.40 29.10
C GLY A 750 15.84 -17.42 27.95
N VAL A 751 16.80 -16.58 27.54
CA VAL A 751 16.65 -15.70 26.38
C VAL A 751 17.34 -16.26 25.13
N ASP A 752 16.74 -16.01 23.99
CA ASP A 752 17.36 -16.28 22.69
C ASP A 752 18.40 -15.20 22.38
N LYS A 753 19.64 -15.60 22.04
CA LYS A 753 20.72 -14.68 21.68
C LYS A 753 20.70 -14.31 20.20
N ASN A 754 20.12 -15.17 19.38
CA ASN A 754 19.89 -14.96 17.96
C ASN A 754 18.73 -15.85 17.49
N GLY A 755 18.27 -15.63 16.29
CA GLY A 755 17.21 -16.45 15.71
C GLY A 755 16.79 -15.97 14.31
N VAL A 756 16.10 -16.87 13.61
CA VAL A 756 15.54 -16.60 12.28
C VAL A 756 14.10 -16.14 12.42
N ARG A 757 13.72 -15.14 11.61
CA ARG A 757 12.34 -14.69 11.45
C ARG A 757 11.98 -14.68 9.98
N ILE A 758 10.74 -15.00 9.67
CA ILE A 758 10.22 -15.11 8.31
C ILE A 758 8.98 -14.22 8.12
N ALA A 759 8.77 -13.76 6.91
CA ALA A 759 7.53 -13.09 6.52
C ALA A 759 7.20 -13.42 5.07
N LEU A 760 5.92 -13.45 4.76
CA LEU A 760 5.46 -13.32 3.38
C LEU A 760 5.46 -11.83 3.05
N HIS A 761 6.26 -11.43 2.08
CA HIS A 761 6.43 -10.05 1.66
C HIS A 761 6.27 -9.97 0.15
N PHE A 762 5.09 -9.55 -0.28
CA PHE A 762 4.78 -9.31 -1.68
C PHE A 762 5.22 -7.89 -2.03
N SER A 763 6.16 -7.76 -2.96
CA SER A 763 6.65 -6.46 -3.46
C SER A 763 6.96 -6.56 -4.96
N PHE A 764 6.71 -5.46 -5.69
CA PHE A 764 7.09 -5.35 -7.09
C PHE A 764 8.58 -5.14 -7.28
#